data_16e45ed2cc61eaee9524fb33428af619
#
_entry.id   16e45ed2cc61eaee9524fb33428af619
#
_cell.length_a   1.000
_cell.length_b   1.000
_cell.length_c   1.000
_cell.angle_alpha   90.00
_cell.angle_beta   90.00
_cell.angle_gamma   90.00
#
_symmetry.space_group_name_H-M   'P 1'
#
loop_
_entity.id
_entity.type
_entity.pdbx_description
1 polymer ?
#
loop_
_entity_poly.entity_id
_entity_poly.type
_entity_poly.pdbx_seq_one_letter_code
_entity_poly.pdbx_strand_id
1 'polypeptide(L)'
;MKSPKKYLKFLLFKPLQLPFALCVRLIHFFTQQHQKLNRHQFLKVLFLATLVICLLFGQVVSAQTQNASLLVEQGIKDYDAGNFPNAVKHWQEALNQYKNNPSDAAVVNENLARVYQQLGQNKEAIESLSAAIRDYGAVGNIQQVGRMQSELAQVYSNLGQPRKAIALLCGKLVDKSKSSENQPSQEIKCTPESAEQIATKYNDKRGQVAALGILGEAYRLIGSYDQAIKYLDTAQQVSPESKFLVFNSLGNAYKSRGQLRELQADSANKAGIFSKEKEFTKKSQEDYDRAYQYFQDSIKFARNEKQPLAEMRGLLNLIQLGSQTNQSKFINDGEFNTTIKDALEVLEELPDSATKVYGAIDLAYLQHDAKGTSPFTYCPTGLVLSGDNEALNLLENSVLTSKKLQDNRLISFSNGALGHFWECSPDNEKALKNEKALKYTQAAIIAADSKLSAKDSLYLWEWQAGRILDKQNRQEEAIASYQRAFDTLEDIRQDILTAERDVQFDFRDVVRPLYRTLAQSRLDLLGVGAIADEGRAKELSKVVNTIDALKLAELQNYFGNDCILSGLNPKQVGELLEDNSVAFKNTGFLSSIILDGKTGILLQLPNQATKFKWIEDPNQQGDKVVSSDTLQKKIAEFRTGLVKREEINYDTTIASQLYDWIIRPFAEDIKPEKVKTLVFIQDGFLRSIPMAALYDSKLNKYLVETYAVATTPSLRLNTPKLRDRSTQKALILGLTKEATIDGKTFEQLFAVPDEVSAVESIFPNHTPLIDDNFLAESFQQTLDKTTYPIVHIASHAQFGIIPEDTFIVTGKNQKLTISQLENSLRNLNSKSDSVELLTLTACETAVGDDRATLGLAGVALQVGVKTAIASLWSVTDQSTSELVKTFYTNYRNTGMSIAEALQTAQIRMIHAKKLPPSEGVNPMYDHPAYWAPMVAIGNWL
;
A
#
# COMPACT_ATOMS: atom_id res chain seq x y z
N MET A 1 -26.80 38.91 -21.53
CA MET A 1 -27.65 39.15 -22.72
C MET A 1 -27.48 37.99 -23.70
N LYS A 2 -28.60 37.42 -24.09
CA LYS A 2 -28.86 36.51 -25.25
C LYS A 2 -28.01 35.23 -25.39
N SER A 3 -28.63 34.15 -24.99
CA SER A 3 -28.46 32.74 -25.27
C SER A 3 -28.33 32.42 -26.79
N PRO A 4 -27.48 31.44 -27.16
CA PRO A 4 -27.64 30.74 -28.44
C PRO A 4 -28.19 29.33 -28.22
N LYS A 5 -29.50 29.20 -28.03
CA LYS A 5 -30.25 27.94 -28.23
C LYS A 5 -30.82 27.98 -29.65
N LYS A 6 -30.04 27.55 -30.66
CA LYS A 6 -30.62 27.41 -32.03
C LYS A 6 -29.75 26.67 -33.05
N TYR A 7 -28.90 25.69 -32.65
CA TYR A 7 -28.16 24.88 -33.65
C TYR A 7 -27.92 23.41 -33.22
N LEU A 8 -28.88 22.79 -32.49
CA LEU A 8 -28.75 21.35 -32.15
C LEU A 8 -30.06 20.63 -32.40
N LYS A 9 -30.66 20.76 -33.57
CA LYS A 9 -31.91 20.05 -33.96
C LYS A 9 -31.93 19.58 -35.41
N PHE A 10 -30.80 19.28 -36.04
CA PHE A 10 -30.85 18.93 -37.48
C PHE A 10 -30.01 17.73 -37.93
N LEU A 11 -29.55 16.82 -37.01
CA LEU A 11 -28.74 15.66 -37.46
C LEU A 11 -29.10 14.30 -36.84
N LEU A 12 -30.23 14.10 -36.19
CA LEU A 12 -30.55 12.81 -35.55
C LEU A 12 -31.86 12.14 -35.98
N PHE A 13 -32.48 12.50 -37.12
CA PHE A 13 -33.76 11.90 -37.50
C PHE A 13 -33.94 11.69 -39.02
N LYS A 14 -33.03 10.95 -39.68
CA LYS A 14 -33.27 10.60 -41.11
C LYS A 14 -33.80 9.19 -41.39
N PRO A 15 -33.61 8.11 -40.64
CA PRO A 15 -34.22 6.80 -40.96
C PRO A 15 -35.63 6.60 -40.45
N LEU A 16 -36.12 7.34 -39.44
CA LEU A 16 -37.44 7.16 -38.82
C LEU A 16 -38.54 8.03 -39.46
N GLN A 17 -38.18 8.98 -40.29
CA GLN A 17 -39.19 9.86 -40.90
C GLN A 17 -39.96 9.25 -42.07
N LEU A 18 -39.43 8.27 -42.81
CA LEU A 18 -40.13 7.63 -43.92
C LEU A 18 -41.32 6.75 -43.46
N PRO A 19 -41.15 5.83 -42.50
CA PRO A 19 -42.30 5.04 -42.00
C PRO A 19 -43.33 5.87 -41.23
N PHE A 20 -42.90 6.88 -40.46
CA PHE A 20 -43.82 7.74 -39.74
C PHE A 20 -44.65 8.64 -40.68
N ALA A 21 -44.02 9.18 -41.74
CA ALA A 21 -44.73 9.96 -42.75
C ALA A 21 -45.73 9.11 -43.56
N LEU A 22 -45.38 7.83 -43.76
CA LEU A 22 -46.29 6.86 -44.42
C LEU A 22 -47.48 6.51 -43.50
N CYS A 23 -47.20 6.28 -42.21
CA CYS A 23 -48.24 6.05 -41.20
C CYS A 23 -49.20 7.26 -41.04
N VAL A 24 -48.64 8.47 -40.98
CA VAL A 24 -49.45 9.71 -40.91
C VAL A 24 -50.28 9.91 -42.18
N ARG A 25 -49.75 9.63 -43.39
CA ARG A 25 -50.50 9.68 -44.65
C ARG A 25 -51.54 8.60 -44.77
N LEU A 26 -51.29 7.41 -44.29
CA LEU A 26 -52.27 6.33 -44.20
C LEU A 26 -53.39 6.67 -43.19
N ILE A 27 -53.03 7.18 -42.03
CA ILE A 27 -54.06 7.61 -41.04
C ILE A 27 -54.90 8.75 -41.60
N HIS A 28 -54.27 9.72 -42.31
CA HIS A 28 -55.01 10.83 -42.93
C HIS A 28 -55.90 10.37 -44.11
N PHE A 29 -55.43 9.41 -44.90
CA PHE A 29 -56.22 8.78 -45.97
C PHE A 29 -57.41 8.00 -45.41
N PHE A 30 -57.20 7.28 -44.29
CA PHE A 30 -58.28 6.54 -43.65
C PHE A 30 -59.28 7.44 -42.89
N THR A 31 -58.85 8.57 -42.37
CA THR A 31 -59.77 9.56 -41.74
C THR A 31 -60.69 10.24 -42.82
N GLN A 32 -60.17 10.46 -44.01
CA GLN A 32 -61.02 11.02 -45.14
C GLN A 32 -61.96 10.00 -45.71
N GLN A 33 -61.73 8.71 -45.68
CA GLN A 33 -62.56 7.65 -46.17
C GLN A 33 -63.58 7.13 -45.18
N HIS A 34 -63.50 7.56 -43.88
CA HIS A 34 -64.40 7.12 -42.81
C HIS A 34 -65.93 7.35 -43.09
N GLN A 35 -66.29 8.30 -43.96
CA GLN A 35 -67.74 8.63 -44.30
C GLN A 35 -68.33 7.70 -45.36
N LYS A 36 -67.54 6.76 -45.97
CA LYS A 36 -68.04 5.91 -47.11
C LYS A 36 -67.93 4.41 -46.87
N LEU A 37 -67.46 3.95 -45.71
CA LEU A 37 -67.28 2.52 -45.45
C LEU A 37 -68.20 2.04 -44.29
N ASN A 38 -68.82 0.89 -44.50
CA ASN A 38 -69.62 0.22 -43.47
C ASN A 38 -68.74 -0.30 -42.38
N ARG A 39 -69.20 -0.25 -41.13
CA ARG A 39 -68.41 -0.59 -39.88
C ARG A 39 -67.59 -1.91 -40.03
N HIS A 40 -68.12 -2.89 -40.74
CA HIS A 40 -67.42 -4.19 -40.93
C HIS A 40 -66.28 -4.12 -42.00
N GLN A 41 -66.39 -3.28 -42.96
CA GLN A 41 -65.32 -3.06 -43.94
C GLN A 41 -64.22 -2.19 -43.37
N PHE A 42 -64.53 -1.23 -42.56
CA PHE A 42 -63.57 -0.39 -41.83
C PHE A 42 -62.70 -1.23 -40.89
N LEU A 43 -63.28 -2.16 -40.12
CA LEU A 43 -62.59 -3.08 -39.26
C LEU A 43 -61.58 -4.02 -40.01
N LYS A 44 -62.01 -4.54 -41.19
CA LYS A 44 -61.11 -5.37 -42.01
C LYS A 44 -60.00 -4.59 -42.61
N VAL A 45 -60.16 -3.36 -43.04
CA VAL A 45 -59.13 -2.50 -43.56
C VAL A 45 -58.16 -2.04 -42.46
N LEU A 46 -58.65 -1.74 -41.24
CA LEU A 46 -57.83 -1.42 -40.08
C LEU A 46 -56.97 -2.62 -39.63
N PHE A 47 -57.56 -3.82 -39.65
CA PHE A 47 -56.82 -5.05 -39.33
C PHE A 47 -55.75 -5.35 -40.39
N LEU A 48 -56.07 -5.15 -41.68
CA LEU A 48 -55.05 -5.32 -42.75
C LEU A 48 -53.91 -4.27 -42.65
N ALA A 49 -54.25 -3.03 -42.31
CA ALA A 49 -53.26 -1.97 -42.15
C ALA A 49 -52.36 -2.21 -40.92
N THR A 50 -52.93 -2.66 -39.80
CA THR A 50 -52.13 -3.07 -38.64
C THR A 50 -51.25 -4.28 -38.93
N LEU A 51 -51.76 -5.26 -39.69
CA LEU A 51 -50.96 -6.44 -40.10
C LEU A 51 -49.80 -6.04 -40.99
N VAL A 52 -50.02 -5.14 -41.97
CA VAL A 52 -48.98 -4.62 -42.86
C VAL A 52 -47.93 -3.79 -42.11
N ILE A 53 -48.39 -2.97 -41.13
CA ILE A 53 -47.49 -2.21 -40.27
C ILE A 53 -46.68 -3.16 -39.40
N CYS A 54 -47.26 -4.20 -38.81
CA CYS A 54 -46.54 -5.21 -38.04
C CYS A 54 -45.53 -6.01 -38.90
N LEU A 55 -45.86 -6.34 -40.14
CA LEU A 55 -44.97 -7.03 -41.09
C LEU A 55 -43.79 -6.12 -41.51
N LEU A 56 -44.03 -4.83 -41.77
CA LEU A 56 -42.99 -3.88 -42.13
C LEU A 56 -42.04 -3.60 -40.95
N PHE A 57 -42.61 -3.45 -39.74
CA PHE A 57 -41.79 -3.34 -38.50
C PHE A 57 -41.00 -4.63 -38.23
N GLY A 58 -41.59 -5.80 -38.43
CA GLY A 58 -40.91 -7.09 -38.33
C GLY A 58 -39.74 -7.22 -39.32
N GLN A 59 -39.89 -6.77 -40.56
CA GLN A 59 -38.81 -6.78 -41.56
C GLN A 59 -37.68 -5.78 -41.24
N VAL A 60 -38.00 -4.59 -40.72
CA VAL A 60 -36.98 -3.60 -40.32
C VAL A 60 -36.19 -4.08 -39.14
N VAL A 61 -36.87 -4.68 -38.12
CA VAL A 61 -36.18 -5.27 -36.94
C VAL A 61 -35.35 -6.47 -37.35
N SER A 62 -35.83 -7.34 -38.24
CA SER A 62 -35.07 -8.48 -38.76
C SER A 62 -33.83 -8.06 -39.56
N ALA A 63 -33.91 -7.01 -40.38
CA ALA A 63 -32.76 -6.49 -41.13
C ALA A 63 -31.69 -5.84 -40.21
N GLN A 64 -32.14 -5.15 -39.16
CA GLN A 64 -31.21 -4.59 -38.17
C GLN A 64 -30.50 -5.68 -37.36
N THR A 65 -31.18 -6.70 -36.88
CA THR A 65 -30.59 -7.83 -36.17
C THR A 65 -29.65 -8.64 -37.07
N GLN A 66 -29.92 -8.80 -38.34
CA GLN A 66 -29.05 -9.49 -39.29
C GLN A 66 -27.75 -8.70 -39.58
N ASN A 67 -27.81 -7.38 -39.59
CA ASN A 67 -26.62 -6.52 -39.70
C ASN A 67 -25.78 -6.54 -38.43
N ALA A 68 -26.42 -6.53 -37.22
CA ALA A 68 -25.72 -6.59 -35.95
C ALA A 68 -24.96 -7.93 -35.76
N SER A 69 -25.59 -9.07 -36.12
CA SER A 69 -24.92 -10.37 -36.02
C SER A 69 -23.71 -10.49 -36.95
N LEU A 70 -23.78 -9.89 -38.15
CA LEU A 70 -22.64 -9.83 -39.08
C LEU A 70 -21.47 -9.01 -38.50
N LEU A 71 -21.77 -7.90 -37.84
CA LEU A 71 -20.76 -7.09 -37.16
C LEU A 71 -20.12 -7.86 -36.00
N VAL A 72 -20.88 -8.64 -35.21
CA VAL A 72 -20.32 -9.52 -34.18
C VAL A 72 -19.36 -10.54 -34.78
N GLU A 73 -19.75 -11.18 -35.90
CA GLU A 73 -18.91 -12.17 -36.56
C GLU A 73 -17.65 -11.56 -37.16
N GLN A 74 -17.72 -10.35 -37.74
CA GLN A 74 -16.56 -9.60 -38.20
C GLN A 74 -15.62 -9.26 -37.05
N GLY A 75 -16.17 -8.82 -35.91
CA GLY A 75 -15.39 -8.54 -34.72
C GLY A 75 -14.67 -9.79 -34.16
N ILE A 76 -15.31 -10.98 -34.20
CA ILE A 76 -14.65 -12.25 -33.83
C ILE A 76 -13.48 -12.53 -34.80
N LYS A 77 -13.66 -12.41 -36.09
CA LYS A 77 -12.59 -12.61 -37.08
C LYS A 77 -11.42 -11.66 -36.89
N ASP A 78 -11.71 -10.38 -36.62
CA ASP A 78 -10.65 -9.41 -36.27
C ASP A 78 -9.92 -9.73 -34.98
N TYR A 79 -10.67 -10.17 -33.95
CA TYR A 79 -10.07 -10.58 -32.67
C TYR A 79 -9.15 -11.78 -32.84
N ASP A 80 -9.61 -12.82 -33.56
CA ASP A 80 -8.83 -14.03 -33.85
C ASP A 80 -7.58 -13.74 -34.70
N ALA A 81 -7.67 -12.71 -35.56
CA ALA A 81 -6.54 -12.22 -36.37
C ALA A 81 -5.59 -11.28 -35.58
N GLY A 82 -5.88 -10.98 -34.30
CA GLY A 82 -5.12 -10.03 -33.51
C GLY A 82 -5.37 -8.55 -33.82
N ASN A 83 -6.35 -8.27 -34.69
CA ASN A 83 -6.71 -6.90 -35.09
C ASN A 83 -7.69 -6.27 -34.09
N PHE A 84 -7.23 -6.11 -32.85
CA PHE A 84 -8.05 -5.67 -31.72
C PHE A 84 -8.77 -4.31 -31.90
N PRO A 85 -8.16 -3.27 -32.51
CA PRO A 85 -8.86 -2.01 -32.75
C PRO A 85 -10.09 -2.15 -33.65
N ASN A 86 -10.03 -3.01 -34.69
CA ASN A 86 -11.15 -3.24 -35.57
C ASN A 86 -12.23 -4.11 -34.90
N ALA A 87 -11.83 -5.10 -34.12
CA ALA A 87 -12.76 -5.88 -33.29
C ALA A 87 -13.57 -4.97 -32.36
N VAL A 88 -12.93 -4.03 -31.64
CA VAL A 88 -13.60 -3.02 -30.81
C VAL A 88 -14.62 -2.22 -31.62
N LYS A 89 -14.21 -1.73 -32.80
CA LYS A 89 -15.08 -0.92 -33.66
C LYS A 89 -16.34 -1.70 -34.07
N HIS A 90 -16.18 -2.91 -34.58
CA HIS A 90 -17.29 -3.73 -35.03
C HIS A 90 -18.24 -4.09 -33.86
N TRP A 91 -17.69 -4.46 -32.70
CA TRP A 91 -18.51 -4.79 -31.51
C TRP A 91 -19.19 -3.57 -30.91
N GLN A 92 -18.58 -2.38 -30.92
CA GLN A 92 -19.25 -1.15 -30.51
C GLN A 92 -20.42 -0.78 -31.45
N GLU A 93 -20.25 -0.97 -32.78
CA GLU A 93 -21.31 -0.76 -33.76
C GLU A 93 -22.45 -1.77 -33.59
N ALA A 94 -22.13 -3.05 -33.31
CA ALA A 94 -23.11 -4.09 -32.99
C ALA A 94 -23.89 -3.76 -31.69
N LEU A 95 -23.19 -3.36 -30.63
CA LEU A 95 -23.78 -2.98 -29.35
C LEU A 95 -24.79 -1.84 -29.49
N ASN A 96 -24.49 -0.85 -30.33
CA ASN A 96 -25.42 0.23 -30.65
C ASN A 96 -26.73 -0.24 -31.29
N GLN A 97 -26.68 -1.36 -32.02
CA GLN A 97 -27.89 -1.94 -32.63
C GLN A 97 -28.65 -2.84 -31.64
N TYR A 98 -27.98 -3.42 -30.64
CA TYR A 98 -28.58 -4.30 -29.62
C TYR A 98 -29.10 -3.57 -28.37
N LYS A 99 -29.26 -2.24 -28.39
CA LYS A 99 -29.72 -1.43 -27.23
C LYS A 99 -31.00 -1.93 -26.52
N ASN A 100 -31.89 -2.58 -27.26
CA ASN A 100 -33.14 -3.13 -26.75
C ASN A 100 -33.18 -4.66 -26.66
N ASN A 101 -32.02 -5.30 -26.82
CA ASN A 101 -31.86 -6.75 -26.70
C ASN A 101 -30.77 -7.09 -25.71
N PRO A 102 -31.09 -7.19 -24.40
CA PRO A 102 -30.10 -7.42 -23.38
C PRO A 102 -29.36 -8.77 -23.51
N SER A 103 -29.98 -9.78 -24.13
CA SER A 103 -29.30 -11.07 -24.36
C SER A 103 -28.12 -10.95 -25.29
N ASP A 104 -28.28 -10.31 -26.44
CA ASP A 104 -27.20 -10.13 -27.43
C ASP A 104 -26.22 -9.04 -26.97
N ALA A 105 -26.72 -7.98 -26.32
CA ALA A 105 -25.87 -6.94 -25.73
C ALA A 105 -24.90 -7.51 -24.69
N ALA A 106 -25.33 -8.47 -23.86
CA ALA A 106 -24.47 -9.13 -22.88
C ALA A 106 -23.29 -9.84 -23.55
N VAL A 107 -23.53 -10.60 -24.61
CA VAL A 107 -22.49 -11.31 -25.36
C VAL A 107 -21.50 -10.32 -26.00
N VAL A 108 -21.99 -9.23 -26.56
CA VAL A 108 -21.13 -8.21 -27.18
C VAL A 108 -20.30 -7.49 -26.11
N ASN A 109 -20.89 -7.18 -24.96
CA ASN A 109 -20.18 -6.59 -23.81
C ASN A 109 -19.10 -7.53 -23.25
N GLU A 110 -19.36 -8.85 -23.19
CA GLU A 110 -18.37 -9.86 -22.82
C GLU A 110 -17.17 -9.85 -23.80
N ASN A 111 -17.44 -9.83 -25.10
CA ASN A 111 -16.41 -9.77 -26.14
C ASN A 111 -15.60 -8.45 -26.09
N LEU A 112 -16.28 -7.32 -25.91
CA LEU A 112 -15.63 -6.01 -25.70
C LEU A 112 -14.73 -6.03 -24.48
N ALA A 113 -15.17 -6.61 -23.39
CA ALA A 113 -14.36 -6.70 -22.18
C ALA A 113 -13.05 -7.48 -22.44
N ARG A 114 -13.13 -8.61 -23.14
CA ARG A 114 -11.94 -9.42 -23.47
C ARG A 114 -10.96 -8.66 -24.36
N VAL A 115 -11.44 -7.97 -25.40
CA VAL A 115 -10.54 -7.20 -26.27
C VAL A 115 -9.93 -6.01 -25.54
N TYR A 116 -10.68 -5.34 -24.64
CA TYR A 116 -10.14 -4.27 -23.81
C TYR A 116 -9.07 -4.77 -22.84
N GLN A 117 -9.23 -5.98 -22.28
CA GLN A 117 -8.18 -6.61 -21.48
C GLN A 117 -6.92 -6.88 -22.31
N GLN A 118 -7.04 -7.35 -23.56
CA GLN A 118 -5.89 -7.54 -24.46
C GLN A 118 -5.19 -6.21 -24.78
N LEU A 119 -5.94 -5.13 -24.89
CA LEU A 119 -5.43 -3.78 -25.14
C LEU A 119 -4.94 -3.06 -23.88
N GLY A 120 -5.02 -3.70 -22.69
CA GLY A 120 -4.67 -3.05 -21.41
C GLY A 120 -5.63 -1.92 -20.99
N GLN A 121 -6.79 -1.79 -21.65
CA GLN A 121 -7.84 -0.79 -21.38
C GLN A 121 -8.74 -1.26 -20.24
N ASN A 122 -8.18 -1.26 -19.04
CA ASN A 122 -8.84 -1.87 -17.86
C ASN A 122 -10.14 -1.16 -17.47
N LYS A 123 -10.23 0.15 -17.65
CA LYS A 123 -11.44 0.92 -17.35
C LYS A 123 -12.60 0.49 -18.26
N GLU A 124 -12.37 0.43 -19.54
CA GLU A 124 -13.34 0.02 -20.56
C GLU A 124 -13.72 -1.47 -20.37
N ALA A 125 -12.76 -2.30 -19.97
CA ALA A 125 -13.02 -3.71 -19.62
C ALA A 125 -13.96 -3.82 -18.41
N ILE A 126 -13.74 -3.04 -17.33
CA ILE A 126 -14.61 -3.00 -16.15
C ILE A 126 -16.03 -2.52 -16.50
N GLU A 127 -16.14 -1.47 -17.31
CA GLU A 127 -17.44 -0.94 -17.77
C GLU A 127 -18.20 -1.98 -18.58
N SER A 128 -17.52 -2.68 -19.50
CA SER A 128 -18.11 -3.73 -20.35
C SER A 128 -18.50 -4.97 -19.54
N LEU A 129 -17.65 -5.46 -18.61
CA LEU A 129 -18.01 -6.58 -17.72
C LEU A 129 -19.20 -6.24 -16.82
N SER A 130 -19.21 -5.02 -16.28
CA SER A 130 -20.31 -4.55 -15.45
C SER A 130 -21.62 -4.45 -16.24
N ALA A 131 -21.56 -4.07 -17.50
CA ALA A 131 -22.71 -4.07 -18.41
C ALA A 131 -23.17 -5.51 -18.70
N ALA A 132 -22.26 -6.43 -19.04
CA ALA A 132 -22.57 -7.83 -19.26
C ALA A 132 -23.23 -8.49 -18.04
N ILE A 133 -22.75 -8.22 -16.83
CA ILE A 133 -23.34 -8.71 -15.57
C ILE A 133 -24.79 -8.23 -15.44
N ARG A 134 -25.08 -6.95 -15.69
CA ARG A 134 -26.44 -6.41 -15.64
C ARG A 134 -27.35 -7.04 -16.70
N ASP A 135 -26.85 -7.14 -17.92
CA ASP A 135 -27.62 -7.63 -19.08
C ASP A 135 -27.93 -9.13 -18.93
N TYR A 136 -26.95 -9.97 -18.53
CA TYR A 136 -27.19 -11.39 -18.20
C TYR A 136 -28.13 -11.56 -17.03
N GLY A 137 -28.03 -10.70 -16.00
CA GLY A 137 -28.95 -10.69 -14.86
C GLY A 137 -30.38 -10.36 -15.28
N ALA A 138 -30.58 -9.39 -16.18
CA ALA A 138 -31.89 -8.99 -16.70
C ALA A 138 -32.61 -10.11 -17.48
N VAL A 139 -31.83 -10.98 -18.17
CA VAL A 139 -32.40 -12.13 -18.91
C VAL A 139 -32.40 -13.43 -18.07
N GLY A 140 -32.00 -13.38 -16.79
CA GLY A 140 -32.04 -14.52 -15.88
C GLY A 140 -30.90 -15.52 -16.08
N ASN A 141 -29.88 -15.21 -16.85
CA ASN A 141 -28.72 -16.08 -17.07
C ASN A 141 -27.69 -15.95 -15.94
N ILE A 142 -28.06 -16.44 -14.75
CA ILE A 142 -27.28 -16.27 -13.51
C ILE A 142 -25.93 -17.00 -13.57
N GLN A 143 -25.84 -18.11 -14.31
CA GLN A 143 -24.56 -18.82 -14.51
C GLN A 143 -23.52 -17.90 -15.18
N GLN A 144 -23.91 -17.20 -16.25
CA GLN A 144 -23.01 -16.23 -16.91
C GLN A 144 -22.70 -15.01 -16.02
N VAL A 145 -23.64 -14.57 -15.18
CA VAL A 145 -23.37 -13.55 -14.17
C VAL A 145 -22.17 -13.96 -13.30
N GLY A 146 -22.15 -15.18 -12.77
CA GLY A 146 -21.03 -15.70 -11.96
C GLY A 146 -19.69 -15.74 -12.72
N ARG A 147 -19.72 -16.15 -14.00
CA ARG A 147 -18.52 -16.14 -14.84
C ARG A 147 -18.00 -14.72 -15.09
N MET A 148 -18.87 -13.77 -15.43
CA MET A 148 -18.48 -12.36 -15.63
C MET A 148 -18.00 -11.70 -14.33
N GLN A 149 -18.57 -12.07 -13.19
CA GLN A 149 -18.03 -11.63 -11.88
C GLN A 149 -16.60 -12.16 -11.65
N SER A 150 -16.28 -13.39 -12.06
CA SER A 150 -14.93 -13.94 -11.97
C SER A 150 -13.97 -13.19 -12.91
N GLU A 151 -14.36 -12.92 -14.15
CA GLU A 151 -13.54 -12.12 -15.08
C GLU A 151 -13.31 -10.69 -14.55
N LEU A 152 -14.35 -10.05 -14.02
CA LEU A 152 -14.24 -8.73 -13.40
C LEU A 152 -13.32 -8.73 -12.16
N ALA A 153 -13.40 -9.79 -11.36
CA ALA A 153 -12.51 -9.97 -10.21
C ALA A 153 -11.04 -10.14 -10.65
N GLN A 154 -10.78 -10.85 -11.75
CA GLN A 154 -9.44 -10.94 -12.32
C GLN A 154 -8.90 -9.58 -12.75
N VAL A 155 -9.74 -8.75 -13.41
CA VAL A 155 -9.35 -7.38 -13.80
C VAL A 155 -9.04 -6.55 -12.54
N TYR A 156 -9.86 -6.63 -11.50
CA TYR A 156 -9.57 -5.95 -10.24
C TYR A 156 -8.28 -6.45 -9.57
N SER A 157 -8.02 -7.76 -9.58
CA SER A 157 -6.76 -8.30 -9.06
C SER A 157 -5.56 -7.78 -9.84
N ASN A 158 -5.64 -7.76 -11.17
CA ASN A 158 -4.57 -7.23 -12.03
C ASN A 158 -4.32 -5.72 -11.86
N LEU A 159 -5.37 -4.98 -11.47
CA LEU A 159 -5.29 -3.55 -11.13
C LEU A 159 -4.88 -3.30 -9.68
N GLY A 160 -4.57 -4.36 -8.94
CA GLY A 160 -4.21 -4.23 -7.55
C GLY A 160 -5.34 -3.89 -6.60
N GLN A 161 -6.54 -4.31 -6.92
CA GLN A 161 -7.71 -4.14 -6.06
C GLN A 161 -8.25 -5.50 -5.57
N PRO A 162 -7.43 -6.34 -4.91
CA PRO A 162 -7.78 -7.71 -4.55
C PRO A 162 -8.97 -7.79 -3.60
N ARG A 163 -9.22 -6.77 -2.77
CA ARG A 163 -10.39 -6.72 -1.88
C ARG A 163 -11.70 -6.63 -2.66
N LYS A 164 -11.73 -5.89 -3.78
CA LYS A 164 -12.89 -5.87 -4.68
C LYS A 164 -13.08 -7.21 -5.39
N ALA A 165 -11.98 -7.85 -5.79
CA ALA A 165 -12.03 -9.19 -6.34
C ALA A 165 -12.63 -10.20 -5.35
N ILE A 166 -12.16 -10.21 -4.09
CA ILE A 166 -12.71 -11.07 -3.04
C ILE A 166 -14.21 -10.81 -2.82
N ALA A 167 -14.63 -9.54 -2.82
CA ALA A 167 -16.05 -9.18 -2.65
C ALA A 167 -16.95 -9.73 -3.78
N LEU A 168 -16.47 -9.77 -5.02
CA LEU A 168 -17.19 -10.35 -6.15
C LEU A 168 -17.20 -11.89 -6.11
N LEU A 169 -16.11 -12.50 -5.68
CA LEU A 169 -15.90 -13.94 -5.73
C LEU A 169 -16.53 -14.69 -4.54
N CYS A 170 -16.54 -14.08 -3.36
CA CYS A 170 -17.02 -14.72 -2.13
C CYS A 170 -18.00 -13.82 -1.32
N GLY A 171 -18.17 -12.56 -1.66
CA GLY A 171 -18.98 -11.60 -0.93
C GLY A 171 -18.16 -10.78 0.06
N LYS A 172 -18.80 -10.18 1.06
CA LYS A 172 -18.09 -9.36 2.05
C LYS A 172 -17.03 -10.18 2.76
N LEU A 173 -15.82 -9.64 2.88
CA LEU A 173 -14.82 -10.12 3.84
C LEU A 173 -15.51 -10.19 5.21
N VAL A 174 -15.75 -11.40 5.70
CA VAL A 174 -16.25 -11.59 7.06
C VAL A 174 -15.14 -11.18 7.99
N ASP A 175 -15.38 -10.07 8.70
CA ASP A 175 -14.46 -9.60 9.73
C ASP A 175 -14.32 -10.70 10.79
N LYS A 176 -13.10 -11.25 10.96
CA LYS A 176 -12.82 -12.29 11.96
C LYS A 176 -13.18 -11.87 13.39
N SER A 177 -13.47 -10.56 13.61
CA SER A 177 -13.88 -10.03 14.89
C SER A 177 -15.25 -10.53 15.41
N LYS A 178 -16.04 -11.21 14.55
CA LYS A 178 -17.39 -11.71 14.92
C LYS A 178 -17.47 -13.22 15.11
N SER A 179 -16.40 -13.98 14.96
CA SER A 179 -16.38 -15.42 15.25
C SER A 179 -15.89 -15.64 16.68
N SER A 180 -16.74 -16.16 17.57
CA SER A 180 -16.35 -16.59 18.91
C SER A 180 -15.30 -17.72 18.80
N GLU A 181 -14.19 -17.55 19.51
CA GLU A 181 -12.96 -18.34 19.44
C GLU A 181 -13.06 -19.83 19.89
N ASN A 182 -14.25 -20.35 20.12
CA ASN A 182 -14.45 -21.77 20.56
C ASN A 182 -15.05 -22.69 19.49
N GLN A 183 -15.07 -22.28 18.21
CA GLN A 183 -15.38 -23.20 17.13
C GLN A 183 -14.16 -23.40 16.23
N PRO A 184 -13.80 -24.66 15.89
CA PRO A 184 -12.74 -24.92 14.95
C PRO A 184 -13.05 -24.18 13.65
N SER A 185 -12.15 -23.33 13.20
CA SER A 185 -12.17 -22.48 11.97
C SER A 185 -13.49 -22.56 11.21
N GLN A 186 -14.46 -21.67 11.53
CA GLN A 186 -15.68 -21.59 10.72
C GLN A 186 -15.26 -21.30 9.29
N GLU A 187 -15.63 -22.21 8.39
CA GLU A 187 -15.49 -21.98 6.95
C GLU A 187 -16.15 -20.66 6.60
N ILE A 188 -15.40 -19.76 5.98
CA ILE A 188 -15.95 -18.54 5.42
C ILE A 188 -16.90 -19.00 4.31
N LYS A 189 -18.20 -19.01 4.59
CA LYS A 189 -19.21 -19.30 3.58
C LYS A 189 -19.40 -18.06 2.73
N CYS A 190 -19.13 -18.22 1.43
CA CYS A 190 -19.38 -17.17 0.46
C CYS A 190 -20.88 -16.84 0.38
N THR A 191 -21.22 -15.57 0.07
CA THR A 191 -22.62 -15.16 -0.07
C THR A 191 -23.27 -15.80 -1.30
N PRO A 192 -24.59 -16.11 -1.28
CA PRO A 192 -25.26 -16.83 -2.39
C PRO A 192 -25.14 -16.15 -3.76
N GLU A 193 -24.93 -14.83 -3.79
CA GLU A 193 -24.82 -14.02 -5.00
C GLU A 193 -23.38 -13.92 -5.53
N SER A 194 -22.42 -14.49 -4.83
CA SER A 194 -21.01 -14.47 -5.22
C SER A 194 -20.69 -15.46 -6.32
N ALA A 195 -19.65 -15.19 -7.08
CA ALA A 195 -19.26 -16.01 -8.24
C ALA A 195 -19.00 -17.48 -7.86
N GLU A 196 -18.36 -17.75 -6.72
CA GLU A 196 -18.06 -19.09 -6.23
C GLU A 196 -19.36 -19.86 -5.91
N GLN A 197 -20.30 -19.25 -5.18
CA GLN A 197 -21.57 -19.88 -4.81
C GLN A 197 -22.51 -20.07 -6.03
N ILE A 198 -22.50 -19.13 -6.97
CA ILE A 198 -23.22 -19.26 -8.23
C ILE A 198 -22.70 -20.48 -9.00
N ALA A 199 -21.35 -20.58 -9.18
CA ALA A 199 -20.75 -21.69 -9.89
C ALA A 199 -21.05 -23.05 -9.22
N THR A 200 -21.00 -23.10 -7.90
CA THR A 200 -21.37 -24.29 -7.11
C THR A 200 -22.82 -24.66 -7.31
N LYS A 201 -23.75 -23.70 -7.22
CA LYS A 201 -25.21 -23.93 -7.38
C LYS A 201 -25.56 -24.47 -8.76
N TYR A 202 -24.90 -24.00 -9.81
CA TYR A 202 -25.16 -24.42 -11.19
C TYR A 202 -24.28 -25.60 -11.64
N ASN A 203 -23.47 -26.21 -10.74
CA ASN A 203 -22.52 -27.28 -11.03
C ASN A 203 -21.54 -26.92 -12.18
N ASP A 204 -21.19 -25.66 -12.25
CA ASP A 204 -20.21 -25.13 -13.21
C ASP A 204 -18.78 -25.31 -12.70
N LYS A 205 -18.24 -26.52 -12.87
CA LYS A 205 -16.90 -26.86 -12.38
C LYS A 205 -15.81 -25.92 -12.90
N ARG A 206 -15.89 -25.51 -14.17
CA ARG A 206 -14.92 -24.55 -14.75
C ARG A 206 -15.04 -23.17 -14.10
N GLY A 207 -16.27 -22.67 -13.93
CA GLY A 207 -16.54 -21.41 -13.23
C GLY A 207 -16.07 -21.48 -11.77
N GLN A 208 -16.26 -22.61 -11.09
CA GLN A 208 -15.83 -22.80 -9.70
C GLN A 208 -14.30 -22.80 -9.57
N VAL A 209 -13.59 -23.52 -10.44
CA VAL A 209 -12.10 -23.51 -10.47
C VAL A 209 -11.59 -22.11 -10.76
N ALA A 210 -12.20 -21.38 -11.70
CA ALA A 210 -11.81 -20.00 -12.01
C ALA A 210 -12.03 -19.08 -10.79
N ALA A 211 -13.23 -19.13 -10.19
CA ALA A 211 -13.53 -18.30 -9.02
C ALA A 211 -12.61 -18.58 -7.83
N LEU A 212 -12.36 -19.85 -7.50
CA LEU A 212 -11.47 -20.27 -6.41
C LEU A 212 -10.01 -19.94 -6.72
N GLY A 213 -9.57 -20.09 -7.98
CA GLY A 213 -8.21 -19.74 -8.40
C GLY A 213 -7.93 -18.26 -8.27
N ILE A 214 -8.86 -17.41 -8.76
CA ILE A 214 -8.74 -15.95 -8.66
C ILE A 214 -8.87 -15.51 -7.19
N LEU A 215 -9.73 -16.16 -6.41
CA LEU A 215 -9.87 -15.91 -4.98
C LEU A 215 -8.59 -16.21 -4.22
N GLY A 216 -7.95 -17.36 -4.52
CA GLY A 216 -6.64 -17.72 -3.96
C GLY A 216 -5.57 -16.68 -4.30
N GLU A 217 -5.51 -16.24 -5.55
CA GLU A 217 -4.58 -15.18 -5.96
C GLU A 217 -4.89 -13.85 -5.26
N ALA A 218 -6.15 -13.45 -5.15
CA ALA A 218 -6.53 -12.24 -4.43
C ALA A 218 -6.16 -12.30 -2.94
N TYR A 219 -6.28 -13.46 -2.28
CA TYR A 219 -5.80 -13.65 -0.91
C TYR A 219 -4.27 -13.64 -0.81
N ARG A 220 -3.55 -14.18 -1.81
CA ARG A 220 -2.10 -14.06 -1.89
C ARG A 220 -1.68 -12.58 -1.96
N LEU A 221 -2.30 -11.81 -2.83
CA LEU A 221 -2.04 -10.38 -3.01
C LEU A 221 -2.26 -9.56 -1.72
N ILE A 222 -3.24 -9.89 -0.89
CA ILE A 222 -3.41 -9.24 0.43
C ILE A 222 -2.54 -9.85 1.53
N GLY A 223 -1.66 -10.82 1.20
CA GLY A 223 -0.73 -11.46 2.13
C GLY A 223 -1.35 -12.47 3.07
N SER A 224 -2.59 -12.90 2.83
CA SER A 224 -3.24 -13.99 3.58
C SER A 224 -2.92 -15.34 2.95
N TYR A 225 -1.65 -15.72 2.99
CA TYR A 225 -1.13 -16.87 2.24
C TYR A 225 -1.77 -18.22 2.62
N ASP A 226 -2.09 -18.43 3.89
CA ASP A 226 -2.76 -19.67 4.32
C ASP A 226 -4.18 -19.77 3.75
N GLN A 227 -4.90 -18.66 3.64
CA GLN A 227 -6.20 -18.63 2.98
C GLN A 227 -6.06 -18.83 1.47
N ALA A 228 -5.05 -18.18 0.84
CA ALA A 228 -4.73 -18.38 -0.57
C ALA A 228 -4.51 -19.86 -0.89
N ILE A 229 -3.65 -20.54 -0.13
CA ILE A 229 -3.35 -21.96 -0.29
C ILE A 229 -4.62 -22.80 -0.10
N LYS A 230 -5.42 -22.53 0.92
CA LYS A 230 -6.68 -23.27 1.18
C LYS A 230 -7.64 -23.19 -0.02
N TYR A 231 -7.86 -22.00 -0.61
CA TYR A 231 -8.75 -21.84 -1.77
C TYR A 231 -8.17 -22.51 -3.02
N LEU A 232 -6.86 -22.41 -3.24
CA LEU A 232 -6.18 -23.06 -4.37
C LEU A 232 -6.18 -24.59 -4.23
N ASP A 233 -5.99 -25.14 -3.04
CA ASP A 233 -6.13 -26.57 -2.78
C ASP A 233 -7.57 -27.05 -3.04
N THR A 234 -8.56 -26.24 -2.68
CA THR A 234 -9.96 -26.55 -3.01
C THR A 234 -10.19 -26.53 -4.53
N ALA A 235 -9.64 -25.54 -5.25
CA ALA A 235 -9.72 -25.47 -6.72
C ALA A 235 -9.11 -26.71 -7.39
N GLN A 236 -7.97 -27.19 -6.90
CA GLN A 236 -7.30 -28.40 -7.38
C GLN A 236 -8.20 -29.65 -7.26
N GLN A 237 -9.04 -29.74 -6.22
CA GLN A 237 -9.93 -30.89 -5.96
C GLN A 237 -11.19 -30.88 -6.82
N VAL A 238 -11.66 -29.71 -7.27
CA VAL A 238 -12.92 -29.55 -8.01
C VAL A 238 -12.85 -30.14 -9.41
N SER A 239 -11.76 -29.94 -10.15
CA SER A 239 -11.61 -30.43 -11.52
C SER A 239 -10.17 -30.78 -11.86
N PRO A 240 -9.94 -31.91 -12.56
CA PRO A 240 -8.62 -32.23 -13.08
C PRO A 240 -8.21 -31.39 -14.31
N GLU A 241 -9.14 -30.68 -14.93
CA GLU A 241 -8.85 -29.80 -16.08
C GLU A 241 -8.17 -28.51 -15.62
N SER A 242 -7.22 -28.00 -16.41
CA SER A 242 -6.48 -26.75 -16.14
C SER A 242 -5.64 -26.76 -14.85
N LYS A 243 -5.18 -27.94 -14.41
CA LYS A 243 -4.34 -28.12 -13.22
C LYS A 243 -3.09 -27.21 -13.24
N PHE A 244 -2.52 -26.97 -14.41
CA PHE A 244 -1.32 -26.15 -14.56
C PHE A 244 -1.49 -24.72 -14.04
N LEU A 245 -2.68 -24.11 -14.21
CA LEU A 245 -2.96 -22.78 -13.69
C LEU A 245 -3.02 -22.78 -12.16
N VAL A 246 -3.72 -23.74 -11.58
CA VAL A 246 -3.85 -23.86 -10.12
C VAL A 246 -2.50 -24.16 -9.47
N PHE A 247 -1.70 -25.05 -10.08
CA PHE A 247 -0.38 -25.37 -9.57
C PHE A 247 0.58 -24.19 -9.66
N ASN A 248 0.52 -23.39 -10.74
CA ASN A 248 1.31 -22.17 -10.83
C ASN A 248 0.94 -21.17 -9.72
N SER A 249 -0.35 -21.00 -9.44
CA SER A 249 -0.82 -20.12 -8.35
C SER A 249 -0.46 -20.66 -6.96
N LEU A 250 -0.51 -21.99 -6.74
CA LEU A 250 -0.02 -22.63 -5.51
C LEU A 250 1.48 -22.39 -5.33
N GLY A 251 2.27 -22.58 -6.38
CA GLY A 251 3.70 -22.28 -6.37
C GLY A 251 3.98 -20.84 -5.94
N ASN A 252 3.26 -19.89 -6.52
CA ASN A 252 3.37 -18.48 -6.13
C ASN A 252 2.95 -18.21 -4.68
N ALA A 253 1.87 -18.84 -4.20
CA ALA A 253 1.40 -18.66 -2.82
C ALA A 253 2.42 -19.23 -1.80
N TYR A 254 2.98 -20.40 -2.07
CA TYR A 254 4.04 -20.97 -1.23
C TYR A 254 5.34 -20.13 -1.30
N LYS A 255 5.76 -19.68 -2.49
CA LYS A 255 6.91 -18.78 -2.64
C LYS A 255 6.75 -17.53 -1.79
N SER A 256 5.62 -16.83 -1.91
CA SER A 256 5.34 -15.61 -1.14
C SER A 256 5.30 -15.86 0.37
N ARG A 257 4.76 -17.00 0.82
CA ARG A 257 4.77 -17.38 2.23
C ARG A 257 6.17 -17.73 2.73
N GLY A 258 6.98 -18.38 1.91
CA GLY A 258 8.39 -18.65 2.20
C GLY A 258 9.20 -17.36 2.41
N GLN A 259 9.02 -16.37 1.53
CA GLN A 259 9.65 -15.05 1.65
C GLN A 259 9.23 -14.33 2.95
N LEU A 260 7.94 -14.38 3.32
CA LEU A 260 7.48 -13.82 4.59
C LEU A 260 8.17 -14.48 5.78
N ARG A 261 8.29 -15.83 5.77
CA ARG A 261 8.95 -16.57 6.85
C ARG A 261 10.45 -16.28 6.93
N GLU A 262 11.10 -16.04 5.81
CA GLU A 262 12.50 -15.60 5.76
C GLU A 262 12.68 -14.22 6.42
N LEU A 263 11.79 -13.29 6.15
CA LEU A 263 11.78 -11.99 6.83
C LEU A 263 11.51 -12.10 8.33
N GLN A 264 10.62 -13.01 8.73
CA GLN A 264 10.38 -13.30 10.16
C GLN A 264 11.61 -13.92 10.82
N ALA A 265 12.36 -14.78 10.10
CA ALA A 265 13.62 -15.35 10.58
C ALA A 265 14.70 -14.29 10.77
N ASP A 266 14.89 -13.40 9.79
CA ASP A 266 15.84 -12.28 9.88
C ASP A 266 15.52 -11.34 11.06
N SER A 267 14.24 -11.06 11.27
CA SER A 267 13.81 -10.26 12.42
C SER A 267 14.06 -10.97 13.75
N ALA A 268 13.76 -12.26 13.83
CA ALA A 268 13.99 -13.05 15.05
C ALA A 268 15.50 -13.10 15.36
N ASN A 269 16.35 -13.23 14.34
CA ASN A 269 17.81 -13.16 14.48
C ASN A 269 18.26 -11.80 15.02
N LYS A 270 17.80 -10.70 14.44
CA LYS A 270 18.11 -9.34 14.90
C LYS A 270 17.61 -9.08 16.33
N ALA A 271 16.51 -9.71 16.73
CA ALA A 271 15.98 -9.67 18.09
C ALA A 271 16.69 -10.64 19.07
N GLY A 272 17.64 -11.45 18.61
CA GLY A 272 18.34 -12.46 19.42
C GLY A 272 17.48 -13.67 19.82
N ILE A 273 16.35 -13.92 19.13
CA ILE A 273 15.43 -15.03 19.41
C ILE A 273 15.77 -16.22 18.49
N PHE A 274 16.90 -16.84 18.73
CA PHE A 274 17.47 -17.89 17.85
C PHE A 274 16.57 -19.13 17.69
N SER A 275 15.70 -19.45 18.65
CA SER A 275 14.76 -20.56 18.50
C SER A 275 13.70 -20.29 17.42
N LYS A 276 13.17 -19.09 17.38
CA LYS A 276 12.20 -18.64 16.34
C LYS A 276 12.86 -18.45 14.99
N GLU A 277 14.07 -17.92 14.97
CA GLU A 277 14.85 -17.80 13.74
C GLU A 277 15.01 -19.16 13.06
N LYS A 278 15.44 -20.20 13.78
CA LYS A 278 15.54 -21.56 13.25
C LYS A 278 14.19 -22.14 12.80
N GLU A 279 13.14 -21.90 13.56
CA GLU A 279 11.78 -22.34 13.20
C GLU A 279 11.31 -21.71 11.89
N PHE A 280 11.43 -20.38 11.76
CA PHE A 280 11.01 -19.66 10.56
C PHE A 280 11.88 -20.02 9.36
N THR A 281 13.19 -20.14 9.52
CA THR A 281 14.10 -20.60 8.46
C THR A 281 13.69 -21.97 7.93
N LYS A 282 13.41 -22.95 8.83
CA LYS A 282 12.96 -24.26 8.43
C LYS A 282 11.62 -24.22 7.68
N LYS A 283 10.64 -23.47 8.18
CA LYS A 283 9.33 -23.31 7.55
C LYS A 283 9.42 -22.60 6.20
N SER A 284 10.31 -21.61 6.07
CA SER A 284 10.59 -20.95 4.80
C SER A 284 11.12 -21.94 3.77
N GLN A 285 12.08 -22.79 4.17
CA GLN A 285 12.62 -23.84 3.29
C GLN A 285 11.55 -24.83 2.85
N GLU A 286 10.69 -25.31 3.76
CA GLU A 286 9.58 -26.20 3.44
C GLU A 286 8.60 -25.57 2.43
N ASP A 287 8.36 -24.27 2.52
CA ASP A 287 7.50 -23.56 1.57
C ASP A 287 8.16 -23.40 0.20
N TYR A 288 9.45 -23.11 0.13
CA TYR A 288 10.18 -23.04 -1.13
C TYR A 288 10.27 -24.40 -1.81
N ASP A 289 10.45 -25.49 -1.06
CA ASP A 289 10.43 -26.86 -1.60
C ASP A 289 9.06 -27.20 -2.21
N ARG A 290 7.96 -26.78 -1.56
CA ARG A 290 6.61 -26.93 -2.11
C ARG A 290 6.37 -26.07 -3.35
N ALA A 291 6.85 -24.82 -3.34
CA ALA A 291 6.74 -23.93 -4.48
C ALA A 291 7.45 -24.53 -5.71
N TYR A 292 8.67 -25.03 -5.51
CA TYR A 292 9.45 -25.72 -6.54
C TYR A 292 8.66 -26.89 -7.13
N GLN A 293 8.11 -27.77 -6.29
CA GLN A 293 7.35 -28.93 -6.74
C GLN A 293 6.11 -28.53 -7.55
N TYR A 294 5.36 -27.52 -7.08
CA TYR A 294 4.18 -27.05 -7.80
C TYR A 294 4.51 -26.36 -9.13
N PHE A 295 5.63 -25.63 -9.25
CA PHE A 295 6.07 -25.09 -10.53
C PHE A 295 6.47 -26.19 -11.51
N GLN A 296 7.20 -27.19 -11.07
CA GLN A 296 7.52 -28.35 -11.91
C GLN A 296 6.27 -29.09 -12.39
N ASP A 297 5.31 -29.34 -11.50
CA ASP A 297 4.04 -29.97 -11.86
C ASP A 297 3.27 -29.09 -12.86
N SER A 298 3.25 -27.77 -12.67
CA SER A 298 2.62 -26.82 -13.61
C SER A 298 3.23 -26.93 -15.01
N ILE A 299 4.56 -26.90 -15.11
CA ILE A 299 5.29 -27.04 -16.38
C ILE A 299 4.96 -28.37 -17.04
N LYS A 300 5.03 -29.47 -16.29
CA LYS A 300 4.72 -30.82 -16.79
C LYS A 300 3.30 -30.92 -17.36
N PHE A 301 2.30 -30.39 -16.67
CA PHE A 301 0.90 -30.39 -17.13
C PHE A 301 0.72 -29.47 -18.35
N ALA A 302 1.34 -28.29 -18.35
CA ALA A 302 1.29 -27.37 -19.49
C ALA A 302 1.88 -27.99 -20.76
N ARG A 303 3.02 -28.69 -20.67
CA ARG A 303 3.63 -29.47 -21.76
C ARG A 303 2.70 -30.55 -22.30
N ASN A 304 2.12 -31.36 -21.41
CA ASN A 304 1.21 -32.44 -21.79
C ASN A 304 -0.05 -31.93 -22.48
N GLU A 305 -0.56 -30.78 -22.09
CA GLU A 305 -1.75 -30.17 -22.69
C GLU A 305 -1.41 -29.22 -23.86
N LYS A 306 -0.14 -29.16 -24.27
CA LYS A 306 0.37 -28.28 -25.34
C LYS A 306 -0.03 -26.83 -25.16
N GLN A 307 0.22 -26.30 -23.96
CA GLN A 307 -0.07 -24.92 -23.56
C GLN A 307 1.23 -24.12 -23.38
N PRO A 308 1.90 -23.68 -24.46
CA PRO A 308 3.25 -23.09 -24.37
C PRO A 308 3.27 -21.77 -23.58
N LEU A 309 2.18 -20.99 -23.58
CA LEU A 309 2.07 -19.78 -22.76
C LEU A 309 2.05 -20.09 -21.25
N ALA A 310 1.40 -21.18 -20.86
CA ALA A 310 1.36 -21.61 -19.47
C ALA A 310 2.69 -22.24 -19.05
N GLU A 311 3.31 -23.01 -19.94
CA GLU A 311 4.65 -23.57 -19.77
C GLU A 311 5.67 -22.46 -19.52
N MET A 312 5.68 -21.43 -20.38
CA MET A 312 6.58 -20.28 -20.22
C MET A 312 6.44 -19.61 -18.85
N ARG A 313 5.19 -19.40 -18.37
CA ARG A 313 4.94 -18.81 -17.04
C ARG A 313 5.49 -19.70 -15.92
N GLY A 314 5.30 -21.03 -16.03
CA GLY A 314 5.85 -21.97 -15.06
C GLY A 314 7.38 -21.93 -15.03
N LEU A 315 8.02 -21.93 -16.18
CA LEU A 315 9.48 -21.84 -16.31
C LEU A 315 10.03 -20.53 -15.72
N LEU A 316 9.43 -19.38 -16.05
CA LEU A 316 9.85 -18.09 -15.48
C LEU A 316 9.71 -18.05 -13.96
N ASN A 317 8.61 -18.56 -13.40
CA ASN A 317 8.41 -18.62 -11.95
C ASN A 317 9.42 -19.55 -11.27
N LEU A 318 9.74 -20.67 -11.89
CA LEU A 318 10.74 -21.62 -11.39
C LEU A 318 12.15 -21.01 -11.42
N ILE A 319 12.51 -20.34 -12.51
CA ILE A 319 13.77 -19.60 -12.65
C ILE A 319 13.87 -18.51 -11.59
N GLN A 320 12.79 -17.73 -11.40
CA GLN A 320 12.76 -16.68 -10.39
C GLN A 320 12.89 -17.24 -8.96
N LEU A 321 12.27 -18.39 -8.66
CA LEU A 321 12.46 -19.06 -7.39
C LEU A 321 13.93 -19.45 -7.18
N GLY A 322 14.58 -20.04 -8.19
CA GLY A 322 15.98 -20.44 -8.10
C GLY A 322 16.96 -19.26 -7.93
N SER A 323 16.67 -18.13 -8.58
CA SER A 323 17.53 -16.93 -8.49
C SER A 323 17.37 -16.17 -7.16
N GLN A 324 16.19 -16.25 -6.52
CA GLN A 324 15.90 -15.50 -5.29
C GLN A 324 16.26 -16.26 -4.01
N THR A 325 16.30 -17.58 -4.04
CA THR A 325 16.39 -18.41 -2.84
C THR A 325 17.73 -19.07 -2.82
N ASN A 326 18.83 -18.78 -2.73
CA ASN A 326 20.09 -19.54 -2.52
C ASN A 326 19.87 -21.05 -2.30
N GLN A 327 18.96 -21.67 -3.06
CA GLN A 327 18.64 -23.09 -3.00
C GLN A 327 19.78 -23.87 -3.65
N SER A 328 20.77 -24.21 -2.83
CA SER A 328 22.00 -24.90 -3.26
C SER A 328 21.74 -26.19 -4.06
N LYS A 329 20.62 -26.86 -3.84
CA LYS A 329 20.22 -28.04 -4.62
C LYS A 329 19.87 -27.70 -6.08
N PHE A 330 19.08 -26.67 -6.29
CA PHE A 330 18.61 -26.28 -7.60
C PHE A 330 19.71 -25.66 -8.47
N ILE A 331 20.56 -24.81 -7.88
CA ILE A 331 21.68 -24.15 -8.58
C ILE A 331 22.83 -25.10 -8.86
N ASN A 332 23.14 -26.05 -7.94
CA ASN A 332 24.30 -26.93 -8.05
C ASN A 332 24.10 -28.14 -9.01
N ASP A 333 22.84 -28.55 -9.26
CA ASP A 333 22.57 -29.74 -10.08
C ASP A 333 22.48 -29.47 -11.60
N GLY A 334 22.81 -28.28 -12.07
CA GLY A 334 22.70 -27.90 -13.49
C GLY A 334 21.27 -27.74 -13.99
N GLU A 335 20.27 -28.02 -13.14
CA GLU A 335 18.83 -27.94 -13.48
C GLU A 335 18.41 -26.50 -13.76
N PHE A 336 19.02 -25.53 -13.06
CA PHE A 336 18.76 -24.09 -13.29
C PHE A 336 19.10 -23.69 -14.72
N ASN A 337 20.30 -24.06 -15.19
CA ASN A 337 20.73 -23.78 -16.57
C ASN A 337 19.88 -24.52 -17.61
N THR A 338 19.44 -25.73 -17.30
CA THR A 338 18.54 -26.49 -18.18
C THR A 338 17.18 -25.79 -18.25
N THR A 339 16.65 -25.32 -17.15
CA THR A 339 15.36 -24.61 -17.10
C THR A 339 15.42 -23.30 -17.90
N ILE A 340 16.54 -22.56 -17.83
CA ILE A 340 16.76 -21.36 -18.67
C ILE A 340 16.77 -21.71 -20.15
N LYS A 341 17.48 -22.77 -20.52
CA LYS A 341 17.50 -23.24 -21.91
C LYS A 341 16.10 -23.63 -22.41
N ASP A 342 15.37 -24.40 -21.63
CA ASP A 342 13.98 -24.74 -21.93
C ASP A 342 13.11 -23.49 -22.10
N ALA A 343 13.29 -22.47 -21.25
CA ALA A 343 12.55 -21.22 -21.34
C ALA A 343 12.87 -20.44 -22.63
N LEU A 344 14.14 -20.43 -23.05
CA LEU A 344 14.57 -19.79 -24.31
C LEU A 344 13.97 -20.53 -25.54
N GLU A 345 14.00 -21.88 -25.53
CA GLU A 345 13.40 -22.70 -26.59
C GLU A 345 11.87 -22.45 -26.68
N VAL A 346 11.15 -22.47 -25.56
CA VAL A 346 9.71 -22.18 -25.53
C VAL A 346 9.43 -20.74 -25.97
N LEU A 347 10.26 -19.76 -25.57
CA LEU A 347 10.11 -18.36 -25.98
C LEU A 347 10.18 -18.18 -27.49
N GLU A 348 11.07 -18.87 -28.19
CA GLU A 348 11.19 -18.82 -29.64
C GLU A 348 9.91 -19.33 -30.31
N GLU A 349 9.34 -20.43 -29.81
CA GLU A 349 8.13 -21.05 -30.36
C GLU A 349 6.84 -20.28 -30.07
N LEU A 350 6.84 -19.36 -29.08
CA LEU A 350 5.65 -18.58 -28.73
C LEU A 350 5.20 -17.68 -29.89
N PRO A 351 3.88 -17.57 -30.13
CA PRO A 351 3.34 -16.53 -31.00
C PRO A 351 3.62 -15.15 -30.45
N ASP A 352 3.65 -14.15 -31.34
CA ASP A 352 3.78 -12.75 -30.92
C ASP A 352 2.66 -12.41 -29.90
N SER A 353 3.04 -12.10 -28.67
CA SER A 353 2.13 -11.92 -27.55
C SER A 353 2.80 -11.11 -26.43
N ALA A 354 2.00 -10.59 -25.50
CA ALA A 354 2.51 -9.93 -24.32
C ALA A 354 3.42 -10.86 -23.48
N THR A 355 3.08 -12.14 -23.35
CA THR A 355 3.90 -13.12 -22.65
C THR A 355 5.27 -13.31 -23.30
N LYS A 356 5.35 -13.29 -24.62
CA LYS A 356 6.64 -13.35 -25.35
C LYS A 356 7.50 -12.12 -25.06
N VAL A 357 6.91 -10.94 -25.07
CA VAL A 357 7.62 -9.67 -24.81
C VAL A 357 8.14 -9.63 -23.37
N TYR A 358 7.28 -9.87 -22.38
CA TYR A 358 7.71 -9.86 -20.96
C TYR A 358 8.68 -10.99 -20.64
N GLY A 359 8.45 -12.19 -21.18
CA GLY A 359 9.36 -13.32 -20.99
C GLY A 359 10.76 -13.04 -21.53
N ALA A 360 10.88 -12.38 -22.68
CA ALA A 360 12.17 -11.94 -23.23
C ALA A 360 12.87 -10.91 -22.31
N ILE A 361 12.11 -9.97 -21.74
CA ILE A 361 12.64 -8.97 -20.81
C ILE A 361 13.11 -9.67 -19.51
N ASP A 362 12.30 -10.56 -18.94
CA ASP A 362 12.62 -11.26 -17.69
C ASP A 362 13.88 -12.12 -17.83
N LEU A 363 14.01 -12.85 -18.95
CA LEU A 363 15.21 -13.64 -19.23
C LEU A 363 16.46 -12.78 -19.46
N ALA A 364 16.32 -11.64 -20.16
CA ALA A 364 17.44 -10.72 -20.39
C ALA A 364 18.01 -10.12 -19.10
N TYR A 365 17.17 -9.96 -18.06
CA TYR A 365 17.57 -9.41 -16.76
C TYR A 365 17.75 -10.46 -15.67
N LEU A 366 17.82 -11.72 -16.02
CA LEU A 366 18.04 -12.79 -15.06
C LEU A 366 19.39 -12.66 -14.37
N GLN A 367 19.41 -12.73 -13.03
CA GLN A 367 20.59 -12.62 -12.19
C GLN A 367 20.80 -13.88 -11.36
N HIS A 368 22.04 -14.22 -11.05
CA HIS A 368 22.37 -15.36 -10.18
C HIS A 368 21.92 -15.16 -8.71
N ASP A 369 21.90 -13.92 -8.23
CA ASP A 369 21.64 -13.57 -6.83
C ASP A 369 20.59 -12.45 -6.72
N ALA A 370 19.44 -12.59 -7.37
CA ALA A 370 18.40 -11.57 -7.36
C ALA A 370 17.68 -11.53 -6.00
N LYS A 371 18.03 -10.54 -5.17
CA LYS A 371 17.32 -10.25 -3.91
C LYS A 371 16.06 -9.40 -4.14
N GLY A 372 15.08 -9.92 -4.87
CA GLY A 372 13.72 -9.37 -4.91
C GLY A 372 13.52 -7.92 -5.37
N THR A 373 14.55 -7.25 -5.91
CA THR A 373 14.46 -5.86 -6.36
C THR A 373 14.13 -5.78 -7.85
N SER A 374 13.35 -4.78 -8.25
CA SER A 374 13.08 -4.54 -9.68
C SER A 374 14.38 -4.24 -10.42
N PRO A 375 14.68 -4.96 -11.53
CA PRO A 375 15.94 -4.77 -12.26
C PRO A 375 16.09 -3.36 -12.84
N PHE A 376 15.02 -2.56 -12.93
CA PHE A 376 15.04 -1.22 -13.53
C PHE A 376 15.41 -0.09 -12.57
N THR A 377 15.58 -0.37 -11.28
CA THR A 377 15.88 0.65 -10.28
C THR A 377 17.37 0.83 -9.98
N TYR A 378 18.17 -0.16 -10.37
CA TYR A 378 19.63 -0.14 -10.23
C TYR A 378 20.27 -0.93 -11.39
N CYS A 379 21.56 -0.73 -11.61
CA CYS A 379 22.29 -1.52 -12.60
C CYS A 379 22.62 -2.91 -12.03
N PRO A 380 22.05 -3.97 -12.60
CA PRO A 380 22.29 -5.33 -12.10
C PRO A 380 23.75 -5.76 -12.31
N THR A 381 24.29 -6.51 -11.34
CA THR A 381 25.59 -7.16 -11.44
C THR A 381 25.38 -8.66 -11.58
N GLY A 382 26.16 -9.33 -12.43
CA GLY A 382 26.11 -10.79 -12.58
C GLY A 382 24.86 -11.30 -13.31
N LEU A 383 24.47 -10.66 -14.42
CA LEU A 383 23.45 -11.18 -15.31
C LEU A 383 23.87 -12.56 -15.86
N VAL A 384 22.93 -13.52 -15.85
CA VAL A 384 23.18 -14.89 -16.34
C VAL A 384 23.55 -14.91 -17.82
N LEU A 385 22.88 -14.08 -18.63
CA LEU A 385 23.12 -13.96 -20.09
C LEU A 385 24.08 -12.82 -20.46
N SER A 386 24.96 -12.40 -19.54
CA SER A 386 25.83 -11.22 -19.78
C SER A 386 27.02 -11.46 -20.71
N GLY A 387 27.35 -12.71 -21.02
CA GLY A 387 28.53 -13.08 -21.79
C GLY A 387 28.39 -12.97 -23.30
N ASP A 388 27.18 -13.05 -23.81
CA ASP A 388 26.85 -13.04 -25.24
C ASP A 388 25.87 -11.90 -25.53
N ASN A 389 25.79 -11.43 -26.76
CA ASN A 389 24.78 -10.46 -27.20
C ASN A 389 23.33 -10.97 -27.07
N GLU A 390 23.11 -12.06 -26.35
CA GLU A 390 21.84 -12.76 -26.22
C GLU A 390 20.81 -11.91 -25.48
N ALA A 391 21.17 -11.32 -24.34
CA ALA A 391 20.29 -10.40 -23.62
C ALA A 391 19.91 -9.19 -24.47
N LEU A 392 20.86 -8.63 -25.21
CA LEU A 392 20.59 -7.53 -26.15
C LEU A 392 19.64 -7.98 -27.25
N ASN A 393 19.87 -9.15 -27.86
CA ASN A 393 19.00 -9.70 -28.91
C ASN A 393 17.56 -9.95 -28.40
N LEU A 394 17.40 -10.48 -27.18
CA LEU A 394 16.07 -10.66 -26.55
C LEU A 394 15.35 -9.32 -26.39
N LEU A 395 16.05 -8.28 -25.94
CA LEU A 395 15.46 -6.94 -25.75
C LEU A 395 15.13 -6.27 -27.08
N GLU A 396 15.98 -6.36 -28.10
CA GLU A 396 15.71 -5.83 -29.45
C GLU A 396 14.51 -6.55 -30.10
N ASN A 397 14.43 -7.88 -29.99
CA ASN A 397 13.31 -8.66 -30.47
C ASN A 397 12.02 -8.31 -29.70
N SER A 398 12.08 -8.04 -28.39
CA SER A 398 10.93 -7.60 -27.61
C SER A 398 10.38 -6.26 -28.12
N VAL A 399 11.26 -5.30 -28.48
CA VAL A 399 10.88 -4.02 -29.11
C VAL A 399 10.22 -4.24 -30.47
N LEU A 400 10.75 -5.15 -31.31
CA LEU A 400 10.14 -5.44 -32.60
C LEU A 400 8.77 -6.09 -32.47
N THR A 401 8.63 -7.06 -31.57
CA THR A 401 7.36 -7.76 -31.29
C THR A 401 6.31 -6.80 -30.73
N SER A 402 6.68 -5.96 -29.74
CA SER A 402 5.76 -4.98 -29.17
C SER A 402 5.23 -3.97 -30.19
N LYS A 403 6.07 -3.53 -31.15
CA LYS A 403 5.66 -2.66 -32.25
C LYS A 403 4.71 -3.35 -33.24
N LYS A 404 4.92 -4.63 -33.53
CA LYS A 404 3.99 -5.42 -34.35
C LYS A 404 2.62 -5.54 -33.69
N LEU A 405 2.59 -5.74 -32.36
CA LEU A 405 1.36 -5.84 -31.59
C LEU A 405 0.66 -4.48 -31.41
N GLN A 406 1.31 -3.36 -31.71
CA GLN A 406 0.81 -1.99 -31.56
C GLN A 406 0.31 -1.69 -30.12
N ASP A 407 0.85 -2.38 -29.13
CA ASP A 407 0.52 -2.21 -27.72
C ASP A 407 1.49 -1.22 -27.08
N ASN A 408 0.99 -0.03 -26.73
CA ASN A 408 1.80 1.04 -26.17
C ASN A 408 2.44 0.68 -24.83
N ARG A 409 1.80 -0.16 -24.01
CA ARG A 409 2.38 -0.61 -22.75
C ARG A 409 3.56 -1.55 -23.00
N LEU A 410 3.41 -2.49 -23.92
CA LEU A 410 4.52 -3.37 -24.32
C LEU A 410 5.66 -2.57 -24.99
N ILE A 411 5.34 -1.59 -25.83
CA ILE A 411 6.33 -0.68 -26.45
C ILE A 411 7.07 0.11 -25.37
N SER A 412 6.37 0.57 -24.34
CA SER A 412 6.95 1.27 -23.21
C SER A 412 7.93 0.38 -22.45
N PHE A 413 7.50 -0.80 -22.00
CA PHE A 413 8.36 -1.71 -21.23
C PHE A 413 9.56 -2.22 -22.04
N SER A 414 9.37 -2.62 -23.30
CA SER A 414 10.48 -3.13 -24.12
C SER A 414 11.53 -2.05 -24.42
N ASN A 415 11.11 -0.82 -24.76
CA ASN A 415 12.05 0.27 -24.96
C ASN A 415 12.71 0.70 -23.65
N GLY A 416 11.98 0.77 -22.56
CA GLY A 416 12.51 1.12 -21.24
C GLY A 416 13.56 0.10 -20.77
N ALA A 417 13.29 -1.19 -20.92
CA ALA A 417 14.25 -2.25 -20.65
C ALA A 417 15.50 -2.12 -21.53
N LEU A 418 15.35 -1.94 -22.84
CA LEU A 418 16.49 -1.74 -23.72
C LEU A 418 17.28 -0.49 -23.37
N GLY A 419 16.62 0.60 -22.97
CA GLY A 419 17.25 1.82 -22.46
C GLY A 419 18.06 1.56 -21.20
N HIS A 420 17.53 0.75 -20.26
CA HIS A 420 18.21 0.36 -19.04
C HIS A 420 19.44 -0.51 -19.31
N PHE A 421 19.35 -1.44 -20.24
CA PHE A 421 20.49 -2.23 -20.67
C PHE A 421 21.65 -1.32 -21.11
N TRP A 422 21.37 -0.31 -21.92
CA TRP A 422 22.39 0.67 -22.32
C TRP A 422 22.85 1.56 -21.17
N GLU A 423 21.99 1.93 -20.22
CA GLU A 423 22.38 2.69 -19.02
C GLU A 423 23.43 1.94 -18.21
N CYS A 424 23.30 0.60 -18.12
CA CYS A 424 24.10 -0.27 -17.26
C CYS A 424 25.27 -0.97 -17.94
N SER A 425 25.39 -0.86 -19.27
CA SER A 425 26.51 -1.50 -20.00
C SER A 425 27.88 -0.95 -19.58
N PRO A 426 29.03 -1.68 -19.63
CA PRO A 426 30.35 -1.20 -19.19
C PRO A 426 30.92 0.00 -19.98
N ASP A 427 31.84 0.76 -19.42
CA ASP A 427 32.21 2.16 -19.79
C ASP A 427 33.02 2.37 -21.09
N ASN A 428 33.15 1.38 -21.96
CA ASN A 428 34.08 1.48 -23.10
C ASN A 428 33.76 2.59 -24.14
N GLU A 429 32.54 3.13 -24.15
CA GLU A 429 32.08 4.24 -25.01
C GLU A 429 31.01 5.11 -24.33
N LYS A 430 31.32 5.72 -23.24
CA LYS A 430 30.41 6.41 -22.31
C LYS A 430 29.42 7.39 -22.97
N ALA A 431 29.84 8.18 -23.94
CA ALA A 431 28.96 9.17 -24.58
C ALA A 431 27.91 8.53 -25.48
N LEU A 432 28.28 7.61 -26.35
CA LEU A 432 27.36 6.92 -27.29
C LEU A 432 26.33 6.06 -26.55
N LYS A 433 26.73 5.45 -25.44
CA LYS A 433 25.85 4.66 -24.58
C LYS A 433 24.77 5.48 -23.93
N ASN A 434 25.18 6.57 -23.26
CA ASN A 434 24.23 7.46 -22.60
C ASN A 434 23.23 8.07 -23.58
N GLU A 435 23.66 8.30 -24.82
CA GLU A 435 22.77 8.76 -25.90
C GLU A 435 21.76 7.67 -26.31
N LYS A 436 22.20 6.41 -26.51
CA LYS A 436 21.32 5.27 -26.79
C LYS A 436 20.36 5.02 -25.62
N ALA A 437 20.88 5.00 -24.40
CA ALA A 437 20.08 4.83 -23.18
C ALA A 437 18.96 5.88 -23.10
N LEU A 438 19.30 7.16 -23.27
CA LEU A 438 18.33 8.24 -23.23
C LEU A 438 17.32 8.16 -24.37
N LYS A 439 17.75 7.81 -25.59
CA LYS A 439 16.88 7.65 -26.76
C LYS A 439 15.80 6.59 -26.55
N TYR A 440 16.18 5.39 -26.07
CA TYR A 440 15.22 4.31 -25.81
C TYR A 440 14.32 4.63 -24.60
N THR A 441 14.89 5.22 -23.56
CA THR A 441 14.11 5.69 -22.39
C THR A 441 13.06 6.74 -22.80
N GLN A 442 13.41 7.71 -23.64
CA GLN A 442 12.44 8.68 -24.17
C GLN A 442 11.35 8.01 -25.01
N ALA A 443 11.71 7.01 -25.85
CA ALA A 443 10.70 6.24 -26.58
C ALA A 443 9.74 5.50 -25.64
N ALA A 444 10.25 4.98 -24.54
CA ALA A 444 9.44 4.35 -23.50
C ALA A 444 8.48 5.33 -22.80
N ILE A 445 8.96 6.53 -22.47
CA ILE A 445 8.16 7.60 -21.86
C ILE A 445 7.03 8.02 -22.81
N ILE A 446 7.34 8.27 -24.09
CA ILE A 446 6.34 8.67 -25.08
C ILE A 446 5.27 7.59 -25.25
N ALA A 447 5.65 6.33 -25.28
CA ALA A 447 4.70 5.22 -25.37
C ALA A 447 3.82 5.11 -24.12
N ALA A 448 4.38 5.33 -22.91
CA ALA A 448 3.64 5.29 -21.65
C ALA A 448 2.67 6.45 -21.47
N ASP A 449 3.05 7.66 -21.90
CA ASP A 449 2.26 8.90 -21.80
C ASP A 449 1.17 9.01 -22.88
N SER A 450 1.17 8.12 -23.87
CA SER A 450 0.15 8.10 -24.90
C SER A 450 -1.26 7.86 -24.30
N LYS A 451 -2.32 8.09 -25.08
CA LYS A 451 -3.76 8.13 -24.71
C LYS A 451 -4.27 7.15 -23.63
N LEU A 452 -3.49 6.15 -23.26
CA LEU A 452 -3.82 5.10 -22.27
C LEU A 452 -3.18 5.31 -20.91
N SER A 453 -2.32 6.33 -20.76
CA SER A 453 -1.62 6.70 -19.52
C SER A 453 -1.17 5.48 -18.70
N ALA A 454 -0.22 4.68 -19.21
CA ALA A 454 0.41 3.58 -18.47
C ALA A 454 1.34 4.16 -17.39
N LYS A 455 0.74 4.77 -16.38
CA LYS A 455 1.43 5.46 -15.28
C LYS A 455 2.34 4.51 -14.49
N ASP A 456 1.99 3.24 -14.45
CA ASP A 456 2.77 2.17 -13.81
C ASP A 456 4.16 1.95 -14.44
N SER A 457 4.31 2.24 -15.73
CA SER A 457 5.61 2.23 -16.39
C SER A 457 6.24 3.62 -16.52
N LEU A 458 5.42 4.67 -16.64
CA LEU A 458 5.88 6.04 -16.85
C LEU A 458 6.85 6.51 -15.78
N TYR A 459 6.52 6.30 -14.48
CA TYR A 459 7.40 6.72 -13.39
C TYR A 459 8.77 6.02 -13.42
N LEU A 460 8.84 4.76 -13.85
CA LEU A 460 10.10 4.01 -13.96
C LEU A 460 11.03 4.66 -15.00
N TRP A 461 10.48 5.01 -16.16
CA TRP A 461 11.28 5.55 -17.26
C TRP A 461 11.63 7.02 -17.07
N GLU A 462 10.77 7.82 -16.43
CA GLU A 462 11.13 9.15 -15.99
C GLU A 462 12.24 9.12 -14.94
N TRP A 463 12.19 8.16 -14.00
CA TRP A 463 13.27 7.98 -13.04
C TRP A 463 14.58 7.55 -13.72
N GLN A 464 14.52 6.61 -14.66
CA GLN A 464 15.67 6.19 -15.48
C GLN A 464 16.25 7.36 -16.28
N ALA A 465 15.42 8.18 -16.91
CA ALA A 465 15.86 9.37 -17.62
C ALA A 465 16.62 10.32 -16.68
N GLY A 466 16.11 10.52 -15.45
CA GLY A 466 16.79 11.30 -14.42
C GLY A 466 18.20 10.77 -14.13
N ARG A 467 18.36 9.44 -13.90
CA ARG A 467 19.67 8.84 -13.65
C ARG A 467 20.65 8.99 -14.83
N ILE A 468 20.16 8.85 -16.07
CA ILE A 468 20.99 9.01 -17.28
C ILE A 468 21.42 10.47 -17.43
N LEU A 469 20.51 11.44 -17.20
CA LEU A 469 20.80 12.86 -17.27
C LEU A 469 21.80 13.30 -16.19
N ASP A 470 21.68 12.75 -14.99
CA ASP A 470 22.62 13.00 -13.89
C ASP A 470 24.03 12.51 -14.22
N LYS A 471 24.17 11.29 -14.81
CA LYS A 471 25.44 10.78 -15.35
C LYS A 471 26.02 11.65 -16.46
N GLN A 472 25.20 12.47 -17.14
CA GLN A 472 25.60 13.45 -18.15
C GLN A 472 25.91 14.84 -17.55
N ASN A 473 25.85 15.03 -16.23
CA ASN A 473 25.97 16.30 -15.51
C ASN A 473 24.90 17.35 -15.92
N ARG A 474 23.72 16.90 -16.36
CA ARG A 474 22.54 17.73 -16.70
C ARG A 474 21.59 17.76 -15.51
N GLN A 475 22.07 18.33 -14.40
CA GLN A 475 21.45 18.25 -13.09
C GLN A 475 20.02 18.82 -13.03
N GLU A 476 19.77 19.98 -13.65
CA GLU A 476 18.41 20.57 -13.64
C GLU A 476 17.39 19.69 -14.39
N GLU A 477 17.80 19.12 -15.53
CA GLU A 477 16.95 18.22 -16.29
C GLU A 477 16.75 16.86 -15.59
N ALA A 478 17.77 16.38 -14.89
CA ALA A 478 17.67 15.19 -14.04
C ALA A 478 16.64 15.41 -12.93
N ILE A 479 16.71 16.53 -12.19
CA ILE A 479 15.73 16.89 -11.15
C ILE A 479 14.32 17.02 -11.74
N ALA A 480 14.18 17.60 -12.93
CA ALA A 480 12.89 17.69 -13.58
C ALA A 480 12.28 16.33 -13.92
N SER A 481 13.10 15.37 -14.38
CA SER A 481 12.68 13.99 -14.66
C SER A 481 12.34 13.24 -13.37
N TYR A 482 13.16 13.34 -12.33
CA TYR A 482 12.85 12.77 -11.01
C TYR A 482 11.55 13.34 -10.42
N GLN A 483 11.28 14.64 -10.62
CA GLN A 483 10.03 15.25 -10.17
C GLN A 483 8.83 14.68 -10.92
N ARG A 484 8.89 14.51 -12.25
CA ARG A 484 7.80 13.88 -13.02
C ARG A 484 7.57 12.43 -12.60
N ALA A 485 8.65 11.68 -12.35
CA ALA A 485 8.56 10.32 -11.82
C ALA A 485 7.84 10.30 -10.45
N PHE A 486 8.21 11.21 -9.55
CA PHE A 486 7.59 11.37 -8.24
C PHE A 486 6.10 11.74 -8.35
N ASP A 487 5.75 12.73 -9.17
CA ASP A 487 4.37 13.18 -9.35
C ASP A 487 3.50 12.05 -9.92
N THR A 488 4.01 11.32 -10.93
CA THR A 488 3.33 10.16 -11.51
C THR A 488 3.11 9.05 -10.48
N LEU A 489 4.13 8.77 -9.66
CA LEU A 489 4.06 7.77 -8.61
C LEU A 489 3.06 8.15 -7.52
N GLU A 490 3.03 9.42 -7.09
CA GLU A 490 2.04 9.92 -6.12
C GLU A 490 0.60 9.76 -6.64
N ASP A 491 0.37 10.01 -7.94
CA ASP A 491 -0.94 9.83 -8.56
C ASP A 491 -1.44 8.38 -8.54
N ILE A 492 -0.53 7.41 -8.75
CA ILE A 492 -0.89 5.97 -8.79
C ILE A 492 -0.67 5.26 -7.47
N ARG A 493 -0.06 5.92 -6.48
CA ARG A 493 0.29 5.31 -5.20
C ARG A 493 -0.88 4.63 -4.52
N GLN A 494 -2.06 5.23 -4.56
CA GLN A 494 -3.28 4.64 -3.99
C GLN A 494 -3.65 3.33 -4.67
N ASP A 495 -3.50 3.26 -5.99
CA ASP A 495 -3.80 2.07 -6.78
C ASP A 495 -2.76 0.97 -6.53
N ILE A 496 -1.48 1.32 -6.40
CA ILE A 496 -0.39 0.38 -6.12
C ILE A 496 -0.42 -0.14 -4.67
N LEU A 497 -0.71 0.72 -3.68
CA LEU A 497 -0.71 0.33 -2.27
C LEU A 497 -1.89 -0.54 -1.87
N THR A 498 -2.98 -0.49 -2.63
CA THR A 498 -4.11 -1.43 -2.44
C THR A 498 -3.87 -2.77 -3.13
N ALA A 499 -2.83 -2.87 -3.95
CA ALA A 499 -2.60 -3.95 -4.88
C ALA A 499 -1.94 -5.19 -4.27
N GLU A 500 -0.75 -5.07 -3.73
CA GLU A 500 0.07 -6.25 -3.48
C GLU A 500 0.92 -6.11 -2.22
N ARG A 501 0.86 -7.12 -1.35
CA ARG A 501 1.81 -7.22 -0.24
C ARG A 501 3.21 -7.55 -0.73
N ASP A 502 3.34 -8.24 -1.85
CA ASP A 502 4.61 -8.44 -2.55
C ASP A 502 5.16 -7.10 -3.03
N VAL A 503 4.29 -6.19 -3.53
CA VAL A 503 4.64 -4.79 -3.83
C VAL A 503 4.95 -3.98 -2.56
N GLN A 504 4.41 -4.34 -1.39
CA GLN A 504 4.79 -3.70 -0.13
C GLN A 504 6.25 -3.96 0.25
N PHE A 505 6.78 -5.13 -0.06
CA PHE A 505 8.22 -5.40 0.07
C PHE A 505 9.02 -4.66 -1.00
N ASP A 506 8.51 -4.58 -2.22
CA ASP A 506 9.10 -3.81 -3.30
C ASP A 506 9.10 -2.31 -3.02
N PHE A 507 8.15 -1.77 -2.25
CA PHE A 507 8.11 -0.34 -1.92
C PHE A 507 9.41 0.12 -1.24
N ARG A 508 9.94 -0.65 -0.28
CA ARG A 508 11.18 -0.29 0.40
C ARG A 508 12.36 -0.23 -0.57
N ASP A 509 12.46 -1.21 -1.44
CA ASP A 509 13.64 -1.45 -2.25
C ASP A 509 13.52 -0.82 -3.65
N VAL A 510 12.29 -0.63 -4.15
CA VAL A 510 12.00 -0.10 -5.49
C VAL A 510 11.55 1.37 -5.47
N VAL A 511 10.65 1.73 -4.56
CA VAL A 511 9.98 3.06 -4.60
C VAL A 511 10.66 4.09 -3.70
N ARG A 512 11.03 3.70 -2.48
CA ARG A 512 11.74 4.55 -1.51
C ARG A 512 13.00 5.24 -2.09
N PRO A 513 13.83 4.58 -2.91
CA PRO A 513 14.97 5.22 -3.52
C PRO A 513 14.65 6.42 -4.40
N LEU A 514 13.53 6.44 -5.13
CA LEU A 514 13.13 7.60 -5.96
C LEU A 514 12.96 8.87 -5.12
N TYR A 515 12.23 8.78 -3.99
CA TYR A 515 12.03 9.93 -3.09
C TYR A 515 13.37 10.44 -2.54
N ARG A 516 14.24 9.53 -2.15
CA ARG A 516 15.56 9.87 -1.60
C ARG A 516 16.47 10.48 -2.67
N THR A 517 16.49 9.92 -3.89
CA THR A 517 17.25 10.47 -5.01
C THR A 517 16.78 11.89 -5.35
N LEU A 518 15.47 12.13 -5.45
CA LEU A 518 14.93 13.47 -5.71
C LEU A 518 15.32 14.47 -4.61
N ALA A 519 15.18 14.07 -3.34
CA ALA A 519 15.55 14.92 -2.21
C ALA A 519 17.08 15.21 -2.21
N GLN A 520 17.92 14.18 -2.44
CA GLN A 520 19.37 14.31 -2.53
C GLN A 520 19.79 15.26 -3.65
N SER A 521 19.28 15.05 -4.88
CA SER A 521 19.63 15.89 -6.04
C SER A 521 19.28 17.36 -5.82
N ARG A 522 18.15 17.65 -5.14
CA ARG A 522 17.78 18.99 -4.75
C ARG A 522 18.70 19.60 -3.69
N LEU A 523 19.13 18.80 -2.70
CA LEU A 523 20.06 19.24 -1.66
C LEU A 523 21.47 19.47 -2.24
N ASP A 524 21.91 18.65 -3.18
CA ASP A 524 23.20 18.80 -3.85
C ASP A 524 23.22 20.07 -4.72
N LEU A 525 22.12 20.39 -5.40
CA LEU A 525 21.97 21.67 -6.12
C LEU A 525 22.16 22.89 -5.19
N LEU A 526 21.70 22.80 -3.94
CA LEU A 526 21.86 23.86 -2.93
C LEU A 526 23.31 23.99 -2.43
N GLY A 527 24.13 22.94 -2.56
CA GLY A 527 25.55 22.92 -2.19
C GLY A 527 26.47 23.63 -3.19
N VAL A 528 26.05 23.77 -4.46
CA VAL A 528 26.85 24.31 -5.56
C VAL A 528 26.94 25.88 -5.59
N GLY A 529 26.29 26.58 -4.65
CA GLY A 529 26.64 27.96 -4.30
C GLY A 529 26.05 29.09 -5.16
N ALA A 530 25.17 28.82 -6.14
CA ALA A 530 24.69 29.82 -7.08
C ALA A 530 23.22 30.26 -6.91
N ILE A 531 22.51 29.74 -5.91
CA ILE A 531 21.07 29.98 -5.74
C ILE A 531 20.85 31.10 -4.72
N ALA A 532 20.10 32.15 -5.11
CA ALA A 532 19.69 33.23 -4.22
C ALA A 532 18.84 32.71 -3.04
N ASP A 533 18.83 33.41 -1.90
CA ASP A 533 18.17 32.93 -0.66
C ASP A 533 16.69 32.54 -0.87
N GLU A 534 15.96 33.27 -1.72
CA GLU A 534 14.56 32.94 -2.05
C GLU A 534 14.45 31.62 -2.82
N GLY A 535 15.34 31.39 -3.78
CA GLY A 535 15.41 30.11 -4.50
C GLY A 535 15.77 28.95 -3.59
N ARG A 536 16.69 29.17 -2.65
CA ARG A 536 17.11 28.20 -1.64
C ARG A 536 15.94 27.79 -0.73
N ALA A 537 15.17 28.74 -0.24
CA ALA A 537 13.99 28.50 0.58
C ALA A 537 12.94 27.66 -0.17
N LYS A 538 12.71 27.99 -1.45
CA LYS A 538 11.77 27.25 -2.30
C LYS A 538 12.20 25.79 -2.53
N GLU A 539 13.48 25.53 -2.82
CA GLU A 539 13.99 24.18 -3.01
C GLU A 539 13.94 23.36 -1.70
N LEU A 540 14.28 23.95 -0.55
CA LEU A 540 14.13 23.28 0.75
C LEU A 540 12.68 22.95 1.07
N SER A 541 11.72 23.80 0.70
CA SER A 541 10.28 23.49 0.85
C SER A 541 9.89 22.27 0.01
N LYS A 542 10.39 22.14 -1.23
CA LYS A 542 10.16 20.94 -2.06
C LYS A 542 10.79 19.68 -1.45
N VAL A 543 11.99 19.78 -0.87
CA VAL A 543 12.64 18.68 -0.15
C VAL A 543 11.77 18.22 1.01
N VAL A 544 11.27 19.14 1.83
CA VAL A 544 10.35 18.83 2.93
C VAL A 544 9.11 18.08 2.45
N ASN A 545 8.46 18.56 1.39
CA ASN A 545 7.28 17.92 0.83
C ASN A 545 7.58 16.50 0.31
N THR A 546 8.74 16.32 -0.32
CA THR A 546 9.18 14.99 -0.79
C THR A 546 9.41 14.03 0.38
N ILE A 547 10.04 14.50 1.47
CA ILE A 547 10.32 13.71 2.68
C ILE A 547 9.02 13.35 3.40
N ASP A 548 8.10 14.31 3.54
CA ASP A 548 6.80 14.08 4.18
C ASP A 548 5.96 13.07 3.38
N ALA A 549 5.98 13.15 2.04
CA ALA A 549 5.35 12.19 1.15
C ALA A 549 5.94 10.78 1.30
N LEU A 550 7.29 10.66 1.40
CA LEU A 550 7.95 9.39 1.66
C LEU A 550 7.48 8.76 2.97
N LYS A 551 7.48 9.52 4.06
CA LYS A 551 7.08 9.04 5.39
C LYS A 551 5.62 8.60 5.42
N LEU A 552 4.76 9.36 4.73
CA LEU A 552 3.36 9.00 4.57
C LEU A 552 3.20 7.71 3.75
N ALA A 553 3.96 7.57 2.67
CA ALA A 553 3.95 6.38 1.83
C ALA A 553 4.45 5.13 2.59
N GLU A 554 5.47 5.25 3.45
CA GLU A 554 5.95 4.17 4.33
C GLU A 554 4.86 3.70 5.31
N LEU A 555 4.10 4.62 5.89
CA LEU A 555 2.96 4.32 6.76
C LEU A 555 1.86 3.58 6.03
N GLN A 556 1.43 4.10 4.88
CA GLN A 556 0.41 3.46 4.06
C GLN A 556 0.81 2.06 3.62
N ASN A 557 2.11 1.89 3.28
CA ASN A 557 2.65 0.59 2.92
C ASN A 557 2.61 -0.42 4.08
N TYR A 558 2.97 -0.01 5.29
CA TYR A 558 2.92 -0.89 6.47
C TYR A 558 1.50 -1.38 6.77
N PHE A 559 0.51 -0.50 6.65
CA PHE A 559 -0.88 -0.81 7.01
C PHE A 559 -1.75 -1.33 5.85
N GLY A 560 -1.30 -1.16 4.61
CA GLY A 560 -2.04 -1.61 3.42
C GLY A 560 -3.43 -0.95 3.27
N ASN A 561 -3.62 0.31 3.69
CA ASN A 561 -4.94 0.86 3.89
C ASN A 561 -5.16 2.28 3.35
N ASP A 562 -6.29 2.48 2.63
CA ASP A 562 -6.77 3.78 2.12
C ASP A 562 -7.20 4.77 3.23
N CYS A 563 -7.30 4.32 4.48
CA CYS A 563 -7.92 5.09 5.56
C CYS A 563 -7.06 6.21 6.10
N ILE A 564 -5.74 6.13 5.99
CA ILE A 564 -4.84 7.24 6.36
C ILE A 564 -5.16 8.48 5.54
N LEU A 565 -5.63 8.30 4.29
CA LEU A 565 -5.95 9.40 3.38
C LEU A 565 -7.18 10.23 3.78
N SER A 566 -8.16 9.61 4.44
CA SER A 566 -9.38 10.32 4.86
C SER A 566 -9.14 11.36 5.96
N GLY A 567 -8.04 11.24 6.70
CA GLY A 567 -7.63 12.19 7.76
C GLY A 567 -6.54 13.18 7.32
N LEU A 568 -6.03 13.08 6.08
CA LEU A 568 -4.97 13.95 5.59
C LEU A 568 -5.43 15.38 5.40
N ASN A 569 -4.61 16.31 5.89
CA ASN A 569 -4.74 17.70 5.48
C ASN A 569 -4.27 17.84 4.03
N PRO A 570 -5.10 18.34 3.11
CA PRO A 570 -4.71 18.49 1.70
C PRO A 570 -3.62 19.54 1.47
N LYS A 571 -3.39 20.44 2.45
CA LYS A 571 -2.35 21.46 2.37
C LYS A 571 -0.96 20.82 2.41
N GLN A 572 -0.03 21.38 1.64
CA GLN A 572 1.38 21.04 1.74
C GLN A 572 1.97 21.50 3.08
N VAL A 573 3.09 20.89 3.50
CA VAL A 573 3.70 21.20 4.81
C VAL A 573 4.04 22.68 4.93
N GLY A 574 4.55 23.30 3.88
CA GLY A 574 4.83 24.76 3.86
C GLY A 574 3.60 25.60 4.15
N GLU A 575 2.47 25.30 3.51
CA GLU A 575 1.20 26.01 3.72
C GLU A 575 0.61 25.80 5.11
N LEU A 576 0.87 24.63 5.72
CA LEU A 576 0.46 24.35 7.11
C LEU A 576 1.23 25.22 8.10
N LEU A 577 2.50 25.50 7.84
CA LEU A 577 3.36 26.31 8.71
C LEU A 577 3.14 27.82 8.55
N GLU A 578 2.55 28.27 7.44
CA GLU A 578 2.10 29.64 7.22
C GLU A 578 0.76 29.94 7.95
N ASP A 579 0.08 28.90 8.41
CA ASP A 579 -1.16 29.06 9.19
C ASP A 579 -0.82 29.64 10.56
N ASN A 580 -1.17 30.92 10.77
CA ASN A 580 -0.93 31.69 12.02
C ASN A 580 -1.76 31.18 13.22
N SER A 581 -2.20 29.93 13.23
CA SER A 581 -2.90 29.35 14.37
C SER A 581 -1.98 29.31 15.59
N VAL A 582 -2.54 29.55 16.76
CA VAL A 582 -1.84 29.50 18.06
C VAL A 582 -1.12 28.16 18.26
N ALA A 583 -1.59 27.11 17.59
CA ALA A 583 -1.07 25.77 17.59
C ALA A 583 0.40 25.66 17.18
N PHE A 584 0.82 26.45 16.20
CA PHE A 584 2.16 26.37 15.64
C PHE A 584 3.13 27.42 16.23
N LYS A 585 2.61 28.47 16.87
CA LYS A 585 3.36 29.70 17.21
C LYS A 585 4.64 29.50 18.03
N ASN A 586 4.67 28.50 18.93
CA ASN A 586 5.82 28.22 19.80
C ASN A 586 6.37 26.80 19.55
N THR A 587 6.14 26.25 18.35
CA THR A 587 6.55 24.89 18.02
C THR A 587 7.63 24.90 16.94
N GLY A 588 8.71 24.16 17.15
CA GLY A 588 9.73 23.87 16.16
C GLY A 588 9.63 22.43 15.67
N PHE A 589 9.76 22.24 14.35
CA PHE A 589 9.69 20.92 13.71
C PHE A 589 11.06 20.50 13.20
N LEU A 590 11.55 19.34 13.65
CA LEU A 590 12.81 18.76 13.20
C LEU A 590 12.53 17.48 12.40
N SER A 591 12.75 17.57 11.09
CA SER A 591 12.61 16.42 10.18
C SER A 591 13.98 15.85 9.85
N SER A 592 14.19 14.57 10.10
CA SER A 592 15.37 13.87 9.63
C SER A 592 15.17 13.21 8.27
N ILE A 593 16.25 13.13 7.49
CA ILE A 593 16.32 12.36 6.25
C ILE A 593 17.63 11.59 6.21
N ILE A 594 17.53 10.26 6.04
CA ILE A 594 18.66 9.37 5.83
C ILE A 594 18.84 9.22 4.32
N LEU A 595 19.97 9.69 3.82
CA LEU A 595 20.37 9.59 2.42
C LEU A 595 21.54 8.61 2.28
N ASP A 596 22.01 8.42 1.06
CA ASP A 596 23.14 7.52 0.81
C ASP A 596 24.40 8.02 1.53
N GLY A 597 24.83 7.22 2.51
CA GLY A 597 26.03 7.48 3.32
C GLY A 597 25.95 8.62 4.33
N LYS A 598 24.91 9.47 4.35
CA LYS A 598 24.82 10.64 5.23
C LYS A 598 23.38 10.94 5.68
N THR A 599 23.25 11.66 6.80
CA THR A 599 21.95 12.02 7.37
C THR A 599 21.84 13.54 7.53
N GLY A 600 20.70 14.11 7.12
CA GLY A 600 20.41 15.52 7.26
C GLY A 600 19.26 15.81 8.21
N ILE A 601 19.25 17.01 8.80
CA ILE A 601 18.16 17.54 9.64
C ILE A 601 17.63 18.82 9.02
N LEU A 602 16.33 18.92 8.91
CA LEU A 602 15.61 20.12 8.50
C LEU A 602 14.90 20.70 9.72
N LEU A 603 15.15 21.97 10.02
CA LEU A 603 14.40 22.74 11.02
C LEU A 603 13.38 23.63 10.31
N GLN A 604 12.13 23.50 10.72
CA GLN A 604 11.04 24.34 10.28
C GLN A 604 10.44 25.09 11.46
N LEU A 605 10.36 26.39 11.34
CA LEU A 605 9.74 27.27 12.31
C LEU A 605 8.60 28.04 11.63
N PRO A 606 7.49 28.32 12.33
CA PRO A 606 6.38 29.09 11.76
C PRO A 606 6.84 30.44 11.21
N ASN A 607 6.41 30.75 10.00
CA ASN A 607 6.74 32.02 9.32
C ASN A 607 8.25 32.29 9.13
N GLN A 608 9.08 31.24 9.10
CA GLN A 608 10.51 31.34 8.84
C GLN A 608 10.93 30.39 7.72
N ALA A 609 11.99 30.72 7.02
CA ALA A 609 12.57 29.86 6.01
C ALA A 609 13.10 28.55 6.64
N THR A 610 12.84 27.42 5.99
CA THR A 610 13.38 26.12 6.41
C THR A 610 14.90 26.15 6.44
N LYS A 611 15.50 25.65 7.51
CA LYS A 611 16.96 25.49 7.65
C LYS A 611 17.34 24.02 7.50
N PHE A 612 18.49 23.79 6.90
CA PHE A 612 19.04 22.46 6.67
C PHE A 612 20.48 22.36 7.17
N LYS A 613 20.80 21.26 7.82
CA LYS A 613 22.16 20.89 8.24
C LYS A 613 22.40 19.40 8.07
N TRP A 614 23.58 19.05 7.57
CA TRP A 614 24.09 17.70 7.69
C TRP A 614 24.42 17.39 9.15
N ILE A 615 24.31 16.13 9.56
CA ILE A 615 24.81 15.68 10.85
C ILE A 615 26.34 15.65 10.76
N GLU A 616 26.99 16.48 11.59
CA GLU A 616 28.44 16.65 11.62
C GLU A 616 28.97 16.40 13.03
N ASP A 617 30.15 15.81 13.13
CA ASP A 617 30.89 15.75 14.40
C ASP A 617 31.85 16.96 14.47
N PRO A 618 31.59 17.93 15.35
CA PRO A 618 32.42 19.13 15.45
C PRO A 618 33.86 18.83 15.87
N ASN A 619 34.11 17.65 16.50
CA ASN A 619 35.39 17.22 17.02
C ASN A 619 36.24 16.43 15.98
N GLN A 620 35.63 16.05 14.86
CA GLN A 620 36.32 15.29 13.81
C GLN A 620 37.19 16.20 12.97
N GLN A 621 38.44 15.77 12.72
CA GLN A 621 39.33 16.42 11.76
C GLN A 621 39.09 15.92 10.34
N GLY A 622 39.09 16.82 9.36
CA GLY A 622 38.78 16.50 7.96
C GLY A 622 37.32 16.60 7.62
N ASP A 623 36.75 15.59 6.96
CA ASP A 623 35.34 15.54 6.67
C ASP A 623 34.54 15.34 7.96
N LYS A 624 33.76 16.34 8.32
CA LYS A 624 32.96 16.36 9.56
C LYS A 624 31.62 15.62 9.45
N VAL A 625 31.19 15.30 8.24
CA VAL A 625 29.89 14.64 8.04
C VAL A 625 29.94 13.24 8.62
N VAL A 626 29.03 12.96 9.54
CA VAL A 626 28.91 11.65 10.17
C VAL A 626 28.20 10.71 9.18
N SER A 627 28.85 9.55 8.91
CA SER A 627 28.22 8.56 8.05
C SER A 627 26.95 7.97 8.69
N SER A 628 25.96 7.61 7.86
CA SER A 628 24.73 6.99 8.35
C SER A 628 24.99 5.72 9.16
N ASP A 629 25.98 4.91 8.79
CA ASP A 629 26.38 3.70 9.54
C ASP A 629 26.96 4.04 10.92
N THR A 630 27.80 5.07 11.01
CA THR A 630 28.34 5.54 12.29
C THR A 630 27.24 6.06 13.19
N LEU A 631 26.31 6.85 12.62
CA LEU A 631 25.15 7.36 13.36
C LEU A 631 24.27 6.21 13.86
N GLN A 632 24.00 5.21 13.02
CA GLN A 632 23.19 4.03 13.40
C GLN A 632 23.83 3.25 14.54
N LYS A 633 25.15 3.03 14.50
CA LYS A 633 25.88 2.39 15.61
C LYS A 633 25.76 3.19 16.91
N LYS A 634 25.95 4.51 16.85
CA LYS A 634 25.82 5.38 18.03
C LYS A 634 24.39 5.39 18.60
N ILE A 635 23.40 5.34 17.77
CA ILE A 635 22.00 5.20 18.20
C ILE A 635 21.73 3.86 18.87
N ALA A 636 22.30 2.77 18.35
CA ALA A 636 22.19 1.45 18.98
C ALA A 636 22.87 1.41 20.35
N GLU A 637 24.08 2.02 20.48
CA GLU A 637 24.80 2.18 21.74
C GLU A 637 23.98 3.02 22.75
N PHE A 638 23.42 4.15 22.30
CA PHE A 638 22.57 5.02 23.12
C PHE A 638 21.35 4.26 23.66
N ARG A 639 20.62 3.56 22.77
CA ARG A 639 19.46 2.76 23.15
C ARG A 639 19.81 1.66 24.15
N THR A 640 20.91 0.95 23.92
CA THR A 640 21.41 -0.09 24.82
C THR A 640 21.73 0.48 26.21
N GLY A 641 22.37 1.66 26.28
CA GLY A 641 22.67 2.35 27.53
C GLY A 641 21.39 2.76 28.27
N LEU A 642 20.36 3.28 27.56
CA LEU A 642 19.08 3.68 28.16
C LEU A 642 18.33 2.51 28.82
N VAL A 643 18.39 1.31 28.25
CA VAL A 643 17.66 0.13 28.74
C VAL A 643 18.32 -0.52 29.96
N LYS A 644 19.63 -0.31 30.19
CA LYS A 644 20.39 -0.87 31.33
C LYS A 644 20.00 -0.22 32.66
N ARG A 645 19.05 -0.78 33.35
CA ARG A 645 18.53 -0.29 34.66
C ARG A 645 19.44 -0.57 35.85
N GLU A 646 20.42 -1.43 35.69
CA GLU A 646 21.32 -1.92 36.74
C GLU A 646 22.44 -0.92 37.08
N GLU A 647 22.68 0.02 36.16
CA GLU A 647 23.69 1.07 36.36
C GLU A 647 23.09 2.20 37.19
N ILE A 648 23.56 2.37 38.43
CA ILE A 648 23.07 3.39 39.38
C ILE A 648 23.23 4.81 38.83
N ASN A 649 24.24 5.05 37.97
CA ASN A 649 24.50 6.33 37.32
C ASN A 649 24.51 6.13 35.81
N TYR A 650 23.56 6.75 35.14
CA TYR A 650 23.50 6.74 33.67
C TYR A 650 24.63 7.59 33.07
N ASP A 651 25.41 7.00 32.17
CA ASP A 651 26.45 7.72 31.40
C ASP A 651 25.82 8.57 30.27
N THR A 652 25.87 9.89 30.42
CA THR A 652 25.32 10.85 29.48
C THR A 652 26.22 11.13 28.27
N THR A 653 27.37 10.48 28.11
CA THR A 653 28.39 10.78 27.07
C THR A 653 27.79 10.63 25.66
N ILE A 654 27.12 9.51 25.38
CA ILE A 654 26.53 9.28 24.05
C ILE A 654 25.32 10.17 23.84
N ALA A 655 24.51 10.39 24.87
CA ALA A 655 23.38 11.31 24.83
C ALA A 655 23.82 12.74 24.49
N SER A 656 24.97 13.17 25.02
CA SER A 656 25.57 14.48 24.75
C SER A 656 26.11 14.57 23.33
N GLN A 657 26.77 13.54 22.85
CA GLN A 657 27.27 13.48 21.49
C GLN A 657 26.14 13.59 20.47
N LEU A 658 25.07 12.83 20.65
CA LEU A 658 23.88 12.89 19.79
C LEU A 658 23.16 14.25 19.88
N TYR A 659 23.12 14.88 21.05
CA TYR A 659 22.60 16.23 21.22
C TYR A 659 23.42 17.22 20.39
N ASP A 660 24.75 17.15 20.47
CA ASP A 660 25.67 18.03 19.74
C ASP A 660 25.55 17.84 18.20
N TRP A 661 25.25 16.64 17.75
CA TRP A 661 25.06 16.33 16.33
C TRP A 661 23.69 16.76 15.77
N ILE A 662 22.62 16.60 16.58
CA ILE A 662 21.23 16.75 16.10
C ILE A 662 20.62 18.10 16.47
N ILE A 663 20.81 18.55 17.71
CA ILE A 663 20.11 19.72 18.28
C ILE A 663 20.98 20.96 18.28
N ARG A 664 22.26 20.84 18.70
CA ARG A 664 23.16 21.96 18.87
C ARG A 664 23.32 22.83 17.61
N PRO A 665 23.36 22.30 16.39
CA PRO A 665 23.45 23.12 15.17
C PRO A 665 22.33 24.13 14.99
N PHE A 666 21.20 23.96 15.69
CA PHE A 666 20.02 24.80 15.63
C PHE A 666 19.75 25.59 16.93
N ALA A 667 20.63 25.50 17.93
CA ALA A 667 20.39 26.07 19.26
C ALA A 667 20.04 27.57 19.26
N GLU A 668 20.62 28.35 18.35
CA GLU A 668 20.33 29.78 18.22
C GLU A 668 18.92 30.05 17.64
N ASP A 669 18.40 29.11 16.89
CA ASP A 669 17.10 29.24 16.22
C ASP A 669 15.94 28.82 17.13
N ILE A 670 16.19 27.80 17.98
CA ILE A 670 15.18 27.19 18.85
C ILE A 670 15.26 27.69 20.32
N LYS A 671 15.71 28.93 20.53
CA LYS A 671 15.81 29.48 21.89
C LYS A 671 14.50 29.31 22.67
N PRO A 672 14.56 28.94 23.98
CA PRO A 672 13.36 28.66 24.80
C PRO A 672 12.35 29.82 24.90
N GLU A 673 12.80 31.05 24.67
CA GLU A 673 11.92 32.24 24.61
C GLU A 673 11.02 32.24 23.37
N LYS A 674 11.43 31.53 22.30
CA LYS A 674 10.71 31.46 21.02
C LYS A 674 10.02 30.14 20.80
N VAL A 675 10.67 29.04 21.21
CA VAL A 675 10.19 27.68 20.99
C VAL A 675 10.04 26.98 22.34
N LYS A 676 8.85 26.44 22.58
CA LYS A 676 8.57 25.66 23.81
C LYS A 676 8.43 24.18 23.54
N THR A 677 7.97 23.82 22.35
CA THR A 677 7.75 22.44 21.95
C THR A 677 8.58 22.11 20.72
N LEU A 678 9.25 20.96 20.74
CA LEU A 678 9.93 20.38 19.60
C LEU A 678 9.18 19.13 19.14
N VAL A 679 8.76 19.15 17.89
CA VAL A 679 8.09 18.02 17.25
C VAL A 679 9.04 17.38 16.25
N PHE A 680 9.34 16.10 16.48
CA PHE A 680 10.27 15.33 15.67
C PHE A 680 9.54 14.50 14.60
N ILE A 681 10.06 14.55 13.37
CA ILE A 681 9.56 13.79 12.23
C ILE A 681 10.71 12.91 11.73
N GLN A 682 10.86 11.75 12.36
CA GLN A 682 12.04 10.91 12.21
C GLN A 682 12.01 10.00 11.00
N ASP A 683 13.20 9.70 10.44
CA ASP A 683 13.42 8.74 9.37
C ASP A 683 14.18 7.50 9.89
N GLY A 684 13.83 6.31 9.38
CA GLY A 684 14.52 5.06 9.61
C GLY A 684 14.85 4.78 11.09
N PHE A 685 16.08 4.40 11.37
CA PHE A 685 16.56 4.04 12.70
C PHE A 685 16.45 5.18 13.74
N LEU A 686 16.35 6.45 13.33
CA LEU A 686 16.12 7.58 14.25
C LEU A 686 14.75 7.52 14.93
N ARG A 687 13.78 6.77 14.41
CA ARG A 687 12.47 6.57 15.05
C ARG A 687 12.55 5.82 16.37
N SER A 688 13.62 5.04 16.59
CA SER A 688 13.76 4.17 17.74
C SER A 688 14.31 4.87 19.00
N ILE A 689 14.67 6.15 18.92
CA ILE A 689 15.27 6.88 20.05
C ILE A 689 14.30 7.88 20.68
N PRO A 690 14.26 7.95 22.03
CA PRO A 690 13.54 8.99 22.73
C PRO A 690 14.34 10.29 22.69
N MET A 691 13.96 11.23 21.83
CA MET A 691 14.64 12.51 21.71
C MET A 691 14.64 13.31 23.04
N ALA A 692 13.64 13.08 23.89
CA ALA A 692 13.55 13.64 25.24
C ALA A 692 14.81 13.40 26.08
N ALA A 693 15.50 12.26 25.87
CA ALA A 693 16.67 11.83 26.62
C ALA A 693 18.03 12.29 26.05
N LEU A 694 18.05 13.07 24.96
CA LEU A 694 19.26 13.76 24.54
C LEU A 694 19.72 14.74 25.62
N TYR A 695 21.05 14.88 25.83
CA TYR A 695 21.60 15.61 26.96
C TYR A 695 22.46 16.82 26.53
N ASP A 696 22.10 17.99 27.01
CA ASP A 696 22.91 19.19 26.83
C ASP A 696 24.00 19.26 27.90
N SER A 697 25.22 18.88 27.55
CA SER A 697 26.35 18.92 28.49
C SER A 697 26.73 20.32 28.96
N LYS A 698 26.37 21.37 28.19
CA LYS A 698 26.64 22.77 28.59
C LYS A 698 25.67 23.28 29.63
N LEU A 699 24.44 22.83 29.59
CA LEU A 699 23.39 23.20 30.54
C LEU A 699 23.21 22.17 31.67
N ASN A 700 23.85 21.00 31.56
CA ASN A 700 23.62 19.83 32.42
C ASN A 700 22.14 19.45 32.52
N LYS A 701 21.46 19.37 31.37
CA LYS A 701 20.03 19.09 31.29
C LYS A 701 19.68 18.15 30.14
N TYR A 702 18.70 17.32 30.37
CA TYR A 702 18.06 16.58 29.27
C TYR A 702 17.26 17.54 28.40
N LEU A 703 17.09 17.21 27.11
CA LEU A 703 16.32 18.02 26.16
C LEU A 703 14.91 18.32 26.69
N VAL A 704 14.27 17.32 27.30
CA VAL A 704 12.92 17.44 27.85
C VAL A 704 12.83 18.47 29.00
N GLU A 705 13.92 18.73 29.73
CA GLU A 705 13.92 19.77 30.78
C GLU A 705 13.85 21.19 30.20
N THR A 706 14.16 21.35 28.90
CA THR A 706 14.13 22.64 28.22
C THR A 706 12.90 22.76 27.29
N TYR A 707 12.54 21.70 26.59
CA TYR A 707 11.48 21.70 25.60
C TYR A 707 10.50 20.55 25.85
N ALA A 708 9.21 20.79 25.65
CA ALA A 708 8.25 19.70 25.50
C ALA A 708 8.56 18.95 24.19
N VAL A 709 8.55 17.63 24.24
CA VAL A 709 8.95 16.77 23.12
C VAL A 709 7.79 15.92 22.64
N ALA A 710 7.52 15.96 21.36
CA ALA A 710 6.56 15.08 20.68
C ALA A 710 7.13 14.53 19.38
N THR A 711 6.52 13.50 18.86
CA THR A 711 6.89 12.88 17.56
C THR A 711 5.64 12.79 16.68
N THR A 712 5.80 13.00 15.39
CA THR A 712 4.74 12.71 14.41
C THR A 712 5.35 12.06 13.17
N PRO A 713 4.68 11.10 12.55
CA PRO A 713 5.19 10.53 11.29
C PRO A 713 5.08 11.51 10.11
N SER A 714 4.09 12.40 10.10
CA SER A 714 3.88 13.44 9.08
C SER A 714 3.10 14.59 9.67
N LEU A 715 3.41 15.83 9.27
CA LEU A 715 2.64 17.02 9.66
C LEU A 715 1.26 17.05 9.03
N ARG A 716 1.09 16.46 7.86
CA ARG A 716 -0.19 16.40 7.14
C ARG A 716 -1.24 15.52 7.81
N LEU A 717 -0.83 14.63 8.70
CA LEU A 717 -1.75 13.78 9.49
C LEU A 717 -2.40 14.50 10.66
N ASN A 718 -1.97 15.72 10.98
CA ASN A 718 -2.40 16.42 12.16
C ASN A 718 -3.18 17.70 11.84
N THR A 719 -4.31 17.87 12.51
CA THR A 719 -5.00 19.15 12.65
C THR A 719 -5.03 19.52 14.13
N PRO A 720 -3.93 20.06 14.67
CA PRO A 720 -3.82 20.30 16.09
C PRO A 720 -4.85 21.33 16.55
N LYS A 721 -5.65 20.97 17.58
CA LYS A 721 -6.62 21.86 18.23
C LYS A 721 -6.59 21.60 19.73
N LEU A 722 -6.48 22.67 20.50
CA LEU A 722 -6.73 22.62 21.94
C LEU A 722 -8.25 22.46 22.19
N ARG A 723 -8.63 21.49 23.03
CA ARG A 723 -10.04 21.25 23.40
C ARG A 723 -10.25 21.34 24.90
N ASP A 724 -11.49 21.59 25.32
CA ASP A 724 -11.88 21.47 26.70
C ASP A 724 -11.84 20.01 27.14
N ARG A 725 -11.06 19.74 28.19
CA ARG A 725 -10.80 18.40 28.72
C ARG A 725 -11.54 18.13 30.03
N SER A 726 -12.32 19.09 30.55
CA SER A 726 -12.94 19.04 31.88
C SER A 726 -14.02 17.97 32.01
N THR A 727 -14.70 17.62 30.92
CA THR A 727 -15.86 16.71 30.89
C THR A 727 -15.59 15.40 30.17
N GLN A 728 -14.33 15.13 29.80
CA GLN A 728 -13.97 13.95 29.02
C GLN A 728 -14.24 12.63 29.77
N LYS A 729 -14.77 11.64 29.02
CA LYS A 729 -14.96 10.27 29.49
C LYS A 729 -13.74 9.42 29.17
N ALA A 730 -13.37 8.51 30.06
CA ALA A 730 -12.27 7.57 29.86
C ALA A 730 -12.77 6.12 29.80
N LEU A 731 -12.29 5.37 28.79
CA LEU A 731 -12.37 3.91 28.77
C LEU A 731 -11.03 3.37 29.23
N ILE A 732 -11.05 2.56 30.29
CA ILE A 732 -9.84 2.05 30.96
C ILE A 732 -9.82 0.54 30.81
N LEU A 733 -8.77 0.03 30.17
CA LEU A 733 -8.57 -1.40 29.90
C LEU A 733 -7.31 -1.85 30.63
N GLY A 734 -7.41 -2.93 31.39
CA GLY A 734 -6.30 -3.43 32.20
C GLY A 734 -6.23 -4.95 32.22
N LEU A 735 -5.03 -5.51 32.08
CA LEU A 735 -4.74 -6.91 32.31
C LEU A 735 -3.76 -7.03 33.48
N THR A 736 -4.25 -7.58 34.62
CA THR A 736 -3.42 -7.77 35.80
C THR A 736 -2.87 -9.19 35.92
N LYS A 737 -3.47 -10.15 35.22
CA LYS A 737 -3.17 -11.58 35.30
C LYS A 737 -2.12 -12.00 34.24
N GLU A 738 -1.44 -13.10 34.56
CA GLU A 738 -0.64 -13.82 33.56
C GLU A 738 -1.52 -14.28 32.39
N ALA A 739 -0.95 -14.26 31.16
CA ALA A 739 -1.61 -14.76 29.96
C ALA A 739 -0.65 -15.51 29.06
N THR A 740 -1.14 -16.53 28.35
CA THR A 740 -0.35 -17.28 27.37
C THR A 740 -0.96 -17.13 25.98
N ILE A 741 -0.21 -16.56 25.05
CA ILE A 741 -0.61 -16.33 23.65
C ILE A 741 0.38 -17.04 22.73
N ASP A 742 -0.12 -17.89 21.85
CA ASP A 742 0.69 -18.59 20.84
C ASP A 742 1.92 -19.30 21.45
N GLY A 743 1.77 -19.87 22.67
CA GLY A 743 2.83 -20.56 23.40
C GLY A 743 3.84 -19.65 24.14
N LYS A 744 3.68 -18.33 24.05
CA LYS A 744 4.48 -17.35 24.83
C LYS A 744 3.70 -16.94 26.08
N THR A 745 4.32 -17.06 27.25
CA THR A 745 3.76 -16.57 28.50
C THR A 745 4.14 -15.12 28.74
N PHE A 746 3.14 -14.31 29.05
CA PHE A 746 3.25 -12.91 29.49
C PHE A 746 2.99 -12.86 30.97
N GLU A 747 3.96 -12.41 31.74
CA GLU A 747 3.92 -12.41 33.19
C GLU A 747 2.86 -11.46 33.76
N GLN A 748 2.48 -11.68 35.00
CA GLN A 748 1.55 -10.82 35.75
C GLN A 748 2.10 -9.38 35.87
N LEU A 749 1.21 -8.39 35.68
CA LEU A 749 1.52 -6.94 35.81
C LEU A 749 1.01 -6.44 37.18
N PHE A 750 1.90 -6.34 38.17
CA PHE A 750 1.52 -6.05 39.56
C PHE A 750 1.08 -4.60 39.81
N ALA A 751 1.54 -3.62 39.04
CA ALA A 751 1.21 -2.22 39.21
C ALA A 751 0.02 -1.73 38.38
N VAL A 752 -0.53 -2.56 37.52
CA VAL A 752 -1.73 -2.22 36.71
C VAL A 752 -2.93 -1.85 37.58
N PRO A 753 -3.22 -2.52 38.72
CA PRO A 753 -4.29 -2.10 39.62
C PRO A 753 -4.13 -0.66 40.12
N ASP A 754 -2.90 -0.26 40.50
CA ASP A 754 -2.61 1.09 40.99
C ASP A 754 -2.71 2.13 39.88
N GLU A 755 -2.27 1.78 38.69
CA GLU A 755 -2.37 2.61 37.48
C GLU A 755 -3.84 2.85 37.12
N VAL A 756 -4.64 1.79 37.04
CA VAL A 756 -6.09 1.86 36.78
C VAL A 756 -6.78 2.75 37.78
N SER A 757 -6.55 2.50 39.09
CA SER A 757 -7.15 3.28 40.18
C SER A 757 -6.76 4.76 40.12
N ALA A 758 -5.51 5.07 39.74
CA ALA A 758 -5.07 6.44 39.56
C ALA A 758 -5.84 7.13 38.41
N VAL A 759 -5.99 6.44 37.26
CA VAL A 759 -6.73 6.99 36.12
C VAL A 759 -8.23 7.16 36.44
N GLU A 760 -8.86 6.20 37.12
CA GLU A 760 -10.24 6.29 37.59
C GLU A 760 -10.46 7.49 38.52
N SER A 761 -9.53 7.74 39.42
CA SER A 761 -9.60 8.89 40.36
C SER A 761 -9.52 10.24 39.62
N ILE A 762 -8.78 10.30 38.50
CA ILE A 762 -8.60 11.50 37.71
C ILE A 762 -9.81 11.76 36.78
N PHE A 763 -10.45 10.71 36.26
CA PHE A 763 -11.59 10.80 35.37
C PHE A 763 -12.86 10.28 36.04
N PRO A 764 -13.69 11.15 36.65
CA PRO A 764 -14.92 10.72 37.34
C PRO A 764 -15.91 9.97 36.41
N ASN A 765 -15.91 10.32 35.13
CA ASN A 765 -16.71 9.64 34.10
C ASN A 765 -15.85 8.60 33.41
N HIS A 766 -15.76 7.38 33.93
CA HIS A 766 -14.97 6.31 33.35
C HIS A 766 -15.76 5.00 33.22
N THR A 767 -15.22 4.09 32.40
CA THR A 767 -15.70 2.71 32.27
C THR A 767 -14.49 1.77 32.32
N PRO A 768 -14.35 0.92 33.34
CA PRO A 768 -13.25 -0.06 33.39
C PRO A 768 -13.63 -1.38 32.72
N LEU A 769 -12.70 -1.95 31.96
CA LEU A 769 -12.72 -3.32 31.48
C LEU A 769 -11.41 -4.00 31.93
N ILE A 770 -11.48 -4.79 32.99
CA ILE A 770 -10.31 -5.37 33.63
C ILE A 770 -10.34 -6.90 33.53
N ASP A 771 -9.16 -7.50 33.29
CA ASP A 771 -8.95 -8.95 33.22
C ASP A 771 -9.95 -9.66 32.29
N ASP A 772 -10.78 -10.56 32.84
CA ASP A 772 -11.72 -11.37 32.08
C ASP A 772 -12.81 -10.57 31.34
N ASN A 773 -12.98 -9.28 31.70
CA ASN A 773 -13.86 -8.34 31.00
C ASN A 773 -13.14 -7.55 29.88
N PHE A 774 -11.81 -7.55 29.88
CA PHE A 774 -11.02 -6.94 28.81
C PHE A 774 -10.85 -7.94 27.66
N LEU A 775 -11.81 -7.98 26.76
CA LEU A 775 -11.83 -8.79 25.54
C LEU A 775 -12.05 -7.88 24.33
N ALA A 776 -11.60 -8.30 23.15
CA ALA A 776 -11.81 -7.56 21.91
C ALA A 776 -13.30 -7.28 21.65
N GLU A 777 -14.17 -8.26 21.95
CA GLU A 777 -15.62 -8.13 21.82
C GLU A 777 -16.22 -7.12 22.82
N SER A 778 -15.83 -7.19 24.11
CA SER A 778 -16.28 -6.27 25.14
C SER A 778 -15.85 -4.83 24.84
N PHE A 779 -14.63 -4.66 24.33
CA PHE A 779 -14.10 -3.37 23.87
C PHE A 779 -14.97 -2.79 22.76
N GLN A 780 -15.23 -3.58 21.70
CA GLN A 780 -16.10 -3.19 20.59
C GLN A 780 -17.51 -2.80 21.06
N GLN A 781 -18.15 -3.66 21.86
CA GLN A 781 -19.52 -3.41 22.36
C GLN A 781 -19.60 -2.16 23.23
N THR A 782 -18.56 -1.84 23.97
CA THR A 782 -18.49 -0.66 24.83
C THR A 782 -18.39 0.61 23.98
N LEU A 783 -17.55 0.59 22.95
CA LEU A 783 -17.40 1.70 22.01
C LEU A 783 -18.65 1.90 21.14
N ASP A 784 -19.37 0.83 20.78
CA ASP A 784 -20.61 0.94 20.01
C ASP A 784 -21.72 1.68 20.77
N LYS A 785 -21.70 1.60 22.12
CA LYS A 785 -22.70 2.21 23.00
C LYS A 785 -22.40 3.67 23.35
N THR A 786 -21.13 4.01 23.53
CA THR A 786 -20.70 5.32 24.03
C THR A 786 -19.37 5.73 23.44
N THR A 787 -19.20 7.00 23.12
CA THR A 787 -17.91 7.56 22.67
C THR A 787 -17.03 7.91 23.86
N TYR A 788 -15.74 7.56 23.77
CA TYR A 788 -14.72 7.84 24.77
C TYR A 788 -13.59 8.64 24.14
N PRO A 789 -13.45 9.92 24.43
CA PRO A 789 -12.31 10.73 23.96
C PRO A 789 -10.96 10.18 24.46
N ILE A 790 -10.95 9.49 25.60
CA ILE A 790 -9.76 8.91 26.19
C ILE A 790 -9.92 7.40 26.26
N VAL A 791 -8.93 6.69 25.72
CA VAL A 791 -8.78 5.24 25.85
C VAL A 791 -7.43 4.96 26.49
N HIS A 792 -7.44 4.31 27.64
CA HIS A 792 -6.23 3.93 28.38
C HIS A 792 -6.12 2.41 28.41
N ILE A 793 -4.98 1.86 27.98
CA ILE A 793 -4.73 0.42 27.92
C ILE A 793 -3.45 0.09 28.69
N ALA A 794 -3.61 -0.56 29.84
CA ALA A 794 -2.53 -1.09 30.67
C ALA A 794 -2.45 -2.61 30.52
N SER A 795 -1.65 -3.09 29.59
CA SER A 795 -1.49 -4.51 29.28
C SER A 795 -0.21 -4.80 28.51
N HIS A 796 0.17 -6.05 28.40
CA HIS A 796 1.22 -6.44 27.45
C HIS A 796 0.80 -6.18 26.02
N ALA A 797 1.76 -5.80 25.16
CA ALA A 797 1.59 -5.72 23.70
C ALA A 797 2.84 -6.26 23.01
N GLN A 798 2.64 -6.88 21.86
CA GLN A 798 3.73 -7.32 20.98
C GLN A 798 3.60 -6.58 19.65
N PHE A 799 4.73 -6.04 19.17
CA PHE A 799 4.80 -5.40 17.84
C PHE A 799 5.65 -6.24 16.91
N GLY A 800 5.08 -6.61 15.75
CA GLY A 800 5.73 -7.42 14.73
C GLY A 800 6.04 -6.63 13.47
N ILE A 801 6.73 -7.28 12.52
CA ILE A 801 7.07 -6.71 11.21
C ILE A 801 5.82 -6.50 10.36
N ILE A 802 4.80 -7.31 10.59
CA ILE A 802 3.52 -7.26 9.90
C ILE A 802 2.39 -6.96 10.89
N PRO A 803 1.31 -6.34 10.45
CA PRO A 803 0.17 -5.99 11.31
C PRO A 803 -0.44 -7.19 12.05
N GLU A 804 -0.39 -8.39 11.48
CA GLU A 804 -0.95 -9.61 12.07
C GLU A 804 -0.15 -10.11 13.29
N ASP A 805 1.15 -9.83 13.33
CA ASP A 805 2.04 -10.16 14.45
C ASP A 805 2.01 -9.07 15.54
N THR A 806 1.26 -7.99 15.31
CA THR A 806 1.10 -6.88 16.26
C THR A 806 -0.25 -6.99 16.96
N PHE A 807 -0.22 -7.12 18.29
CA PHE A 807 -1.41 -7.28 19.13
C PHE A 807 -1.21 -6.80 20.56
N ILE A 808 -2.31 -6.55 21.23
CA ILE A 808 -2.39 -6.29 22.68
C ILE A 808 -2.93 -7.57 23.34
N VAL A 809 -2.33 -8.00 24.44
CA VAL A 809 -2.77 -9.15 25.22
C VAL A 809 -4.01 -8.77 26.01
N THR A 810 -5.05 -9.60 25.97
CA THR A 810 -6.30 -9.36 26.68
C THR A 810 -6.63 -10.51 27.63
N GLY A 811 -7.68 -10.39 28.41
CA GLY A 811 -8.13 -11.44 29.32
C GLY A 811 -8.41 -12.77 28.60
N LYS A 812 -8.49 -13.86 29.37
CA LYS A 812 -8.79 -15.22 28.90
C LYS A 812 -7.81 -15.73 27.84
N ASN A 813 -6.53 -15.32 27.92
CA ASN A 813 -5.50 -15.71 26.95
C ASN A 813 -5.86 -15.33 25.49
N GLN A 814 -6.49 -14.20 25.30
CA GLN A 814 -6.87 -13.69 24.00
C GLN A 814 -5.98 -12.52 23.58
N LYS A 815 -6.09 -12.12 22.31
CA LYS A 815 -5.38 -10.99 21.76
C LYS A 815 -6.33 -10.03 21.05
N LEU A 816 -6.08 -8.74 21.20
CA LEU A 816 -6.68 -7.67 20.41
C LEU A 816 -5.69 -7.28 19.31
N THR A 817 -5.96 -7.71 18.08
CA THR A 817 -5.10 -7.41 16.92
C THR A 817 -5.26 -5.96 16.49
N ILE A 818 -4.28 -5.44 15.72
CA ILE A 818 -4.39 -4.09 15.14
C ILE A 818 -5.67 -3.94 14.32
N SER A 819 -6.00 -4.93 13.49
CA SER A 819 -7.21 -4.86 12.66
C SER A 819 -8.49 -4.81 13.49
N GLN A 820 -8.54 -5.51 14.63
CA GLN A 820 -9.67 -5.42 15.56
C GLN A 820 -9.74 -4.07 16.26
N LEU A 821 -8.60 -3.54 16.72
CA LEU A 821 -8.50 -2.21 17.30
C LEU A 821 -8.94 -1.15 16.33
N GLU A 822 -8.48 -1.24 15.08
CA GLU A 822 -8.86 -0.35 13.98
C GLU A 822 -10.37 -0.38 13.72
N ASN A 823 -10.95 -1.55 13.54
CA ASN A 823 -12.38 -1.68 13.28
C ASN A 823 -13.23 -1.13 14.42
N SER A 824 -12.81 -1.35 15.66
CA SER A 824 -13.49 -0.84 16.85
C SER A 824 -13.49 0.69 16.91
N LEU A 825 -12.37 1.31 16.59
CA LEU A 825 -12.20 2.76 16.67
C LEU A 825 -12.74 3.49 15.41
N ARG A 826 -12.72 2.84 14.23
CA ARG A 826 -13.22 3.40 12.97
C ARG A 826 -14.73 3.62 12.97
N ASN A 827 -15.48 2.74 13.58
CA ASN A 827 -16.94 2.89 13.72
C ASN A 827 -17.34 4.16 14.52
N LEU A 828 -16.44 4.66 15.37
CA LEU A 828 -16.63 5.93 16.09
C LEU A 828 -16.44 7.15 15.19
N ASN A 829 -15.46 7.13 14.28
CA ASN A 829 -15.18 8.26 13.39
C ASN A 829 -16.34 8.62 12.45
N SER A 830 -17.21 7.65 12.14
CA SER A 830 -18.46 7.91 11.40
C SER A 830 -19.49 8.72 12.19
N LYS A 831 -19.30 8.86 13.52
CA LYS A 831 -20.21 9.55 14.47
C LYS A 831 -19.72 10.93 14.95
N SER A 832 -18.77 11.57 14.27
CA SER A 832 -18.19 12.89 14.61
C SER A 832 -17.28 12.99 15.85
N ASP A 833 -17.17 11.98 16.68
CA ASP A 833 -16.40 12.03 17.94
C ASP A 833 -15.27 10.99 17.94
N SER A 834 -14.11 11.38 17.41
CA SER A 834 -12.90 10.53 17.40
C SER A 834 -12.26 10.43 18.80
N VAL A 835 -11.56 9.31 19.06
CA VAL A 835 -10.68 9.18 20.24
C VAL A 835 -9.57 10.25 20.14
N GLU A 836 -9.45 11.06 21.15
CA GLU A 836 -8.45 12.14 21.19
C GLU A 836 -7.11 11.65 21.71
N LEU A 837 -7.14 10.81 22.74
CA LEU A 837 -5.94 10.29 23.38
C LEU A 837 -6.06 8.77 23.61
N LEU A 838 -5.12 8.04 23.04
CA LEU A 838 -4.89 6.62 23.33
C LEU A 838 -3.59 6.48 24.11
N THR A 839 -3.64 5.92 25.32
CA THR A 839 -2.45 5.64 26.12
C THR A 839 -2.20 4.14 26.18
N LEU A 840 -0.99 3.73 25.78
CA LEU A 840 -0.52 2.34 25.77
C LEU A 840 0.70 2.25 26.70
N THR A 841 0.53 1.71 27.90
CA THR A 841 1.57 1.76 28.94
C THR A 841 2.44 0.51 29.04
N ALA A 842 2.07 -0.56 28.39
CA ALA A 842 2.87 -1.77 28.34
C ALA A 842 3.22 -2.12 26.89
N CYS A 843 4.48 -2.10 26.55
CA CYS A 843 4.94 -2.46 25.20
C CYS A 843 6.24 -3.25 25.29
N GLU A 844 6.22 -4.44 24.71
CA GLU A 844 7.43 -5.12 24.31
C GLU A 844 7.67 -4.77 22.83
N THR A 845 8.46 -3.72 22.57
CA THR A 845 8.79 -3.37 21.19
C THR A 845 9.63 -4.47 20.57
N ALA A 846 9.28 -4.90 19.35
CA ALA A 846 10.17 -5.70 18.54
C ALA A 846 11.49 -4.95 18.36
N VAL A 847 12.53 -5.44 18.98
CA VAL A 847 13.88 -4.89 18.88
C VAL A 847 14.38 -5.17 17.47
N GLY A 848 14.69 -4.14 16.70
CA GLY A 848 15.52 -4.30 15.51
C GLY A 848 14.93 -3.95 14.16
N ASP A 849 13.64 -3.63 14.03
CA ASP A 849 13.07 -3.21 12.75
C ASP A 849 12.51 -1.77 12.80
N ASP A 850 12.90 -0.95 11.82
CA ASP A 850 12.37 0.42 11.61
C ASP A 850 10.84 0.45 11.48
N ARG A 851 10.23 -0.67 11.07
CA ARG A 851 8.77 -0.84 10.90
C ARG A 851 8.04 -1.04 12.23
N ALA A 852 8.65 -1.74 13.18
CA ALA A 852 8.03 -1.96 14.50
C ALA A 852 7.80 -0.64 15.26
N THR A 853 8.69 0.33 15.07
CA THR A 853 8.53 1.69 15.63
C THR A 853 7.43 2.48 14.89
N LEU A 854 7.23 2.23 13.59
CA LEU A 854 6.06 2.73 12.85
C LEU A 854 4.75 2.10 13.35
N GLY A 855 4.80 0.85 13.82
CA GLY A 855 3.63 0.11 14.32
C GLY A 855 2.88 0.85 15.42
N LEU A 856 3.57 1.33 16.45
CA LEU A 856 2.98 2.09 17.56
C LEU A 856 2.37 3.42 17.11
N ALA A 857 3.16 4.23 16.39
CA ALA A 857 2.73 5.53 15.89
C ALA A 857 1.62 5.39 14.84
N GLY A 858 1.78 4.42 13.97
CA GLY A 858 0.85 4.15 12.90
C GLY A 858 -0.48 3.59 13.38
N VAL A 859 -0.49 2.66 14.35
CA VAL A 859 -1.74 2.13 14.93
C VAL A 859 -2.61 3.27 15.43
N ALA A 860 -2.07 4.16 16.25
CA ALA A 860 -2.84 5.26 16.80
C ALA A 860 -3.43 6.17 15.71
N LEU A 861 -2.62 6.51 14.70
CA LEU A 861 -3.04 7.41 13.63
C LEU A 861 -3.96 6.72 12.62
N GLN A 862 -3.73 5.45 12.33
CA GLN A 862 -4.56 4.66 11.42
C GLN A 862 -5.99 4.49 11.95
N VAL A 863 -6.14 4.27 13.24
CA VAL A 863 -7.45 4.13 13.88
C VAL A 863 -8.16 5.48 14.07
N GLY A 864 -7.57 6.58 13.56
CA GLY A 864 -8.14 7.91 13.65
C GLY A 864 -8.01 8.55 15.04
N VAL A 865 -7.15 8.01 15.89
CA VAL A 865 -6.76 8.62 17.17
C VAL A 865 -5.88 9.84 16.88
N LYS A 866 -6.11 10.93 17.56
CA LYS A 866 -5.33 12.17 17.31
C LYS A 866 -3.97 12.12 17.96
N THR A 867 -3.86 11.53 19.15
CA THR A 867 -2.61 11.38 19.88
C THR A 867 -2.51 10.02 20.53
N ALA A 868 -1.34 9.40 20.47
CA ALA A 868 -0.99 8.27 21.31
C ALA A 868 0.12 8.65 22.30
N ILE A 869 0.01 8.20 23.55
CA ILE A 869 1.13 8.08 24.47
C ILE A 869 1.51 6.61 24.50
N ALA A 870 2.76 6.30 24.15
CA ALA A 870 3.21 4.93 24.06
C ALA A 870 4.65 4.78 24.55
N SER A 871 5.03 3.55 24.95
CA SER A 871 6.38 3.25 25.42
C SER A 871 7.24 2.61 24.33
N LEU A 872 8.50 3.04 24.20
CA LEU A 872 9.48 2.50 23.24
C LEU A 872 10.11 1.17 23.68
N TRP A 873 10.05 0.82 24.94
CA TRP A 873 10.49 -0.46 25.53
C TRP A 873 9.73 -0.77 26.81
N SER A 874 9.81 -2.03 27.28
CA SER A 874 9.20 -2.45 28.51
C SER A 874 9.73 -1.64 29.70
N VAL A 875 8.85 -1.01 30.47
CA VAL A 875 9.15 -0.29 31.71
C VAL A 875 8.67 -1.11 32.90
N THR A 876 9.15 -0.79 34.09
CA THR A 876 8.60 -1.38 35.31
C THR A 876 7.22 -0.77 35.58
N ASP A 877 6.27 -1.62 35.96
CA ASP A 877 4.88 -1.23 36.20
C ASP A 877 4.73 -0.03 37.16
N GLN A 878 5.51 -0.02 38.27
CA GLN A 878 5.43 1.04 39.28
C GLN A 878 5.88 2.41 38.75
N SER A 879 6.98 2.47 37.98
CA SER A 879 7.45 3.73 37.40
C SER A 879 6.47 4.26 36.37
N THR A 880 5.84 3.37 35.62
CA THR A 880 4.82 3.71 34.62
C THR A 880 3.58 4.30 35.30
N SER A 881 3.10 3.68 36.37
CA SER A 881 1.95 4.17 37.16
C SER A 881 2.18 5.60 37.70
N GLU A 882 3.38 5.90 38.24
CA GLU A 882 3.72 7.27 38.71
C GLU A 882 3.75 8.28 37.58
N LEU A 883 4.36 7.92 36.42
CA LEU A 883 4.43 8.79 35.25
C LEU A 883 3.02 9.07 34.69
N VAL A 884 2.21 8.03 34.55
CA VAL A 884 0.84 8.13 34.02
C VAL A 884 -0.06 8.98 34.90
N LYS A 885 0.02 8.75 36.21
CA LYS A 885 -0.71 9.57 37.22
C LYS A 885 -0.36 11.06 37.08
N THR A 886 0.94 11.36 37.00
CA THR A 886 1.40 12.75 36.88
C THR A 886 0.98 13.33 35.54
N PHE A 887 1.12 12.56 34.44
CA PHE A 887 0.70 12.95 33.10
C PHE A 887 -0.80 13.31 33.07
N TYR A 888 -1.69 12.43 33.48
CA TYR A 888 -3.14 12.67 33.40
C TYR A 888 -3.59 13.79 34.32
N THR A 889 -2.97 13.96 35.50
CA THR A 889 -3.24 15.10 36.37
C THR A 889 -2.97 16.42 35.69
N ASN A 890 -1.84 16.51 34.95
CA ASN A 890 -1.48 17.69 34.19
C ASN A 890 -2.27 17.82 32.86
N TYR A 891 -2.59 16.70 32.23
CA TYR A 891 -3.40 16.68 30.99
C TYR A 891 -4.78 17.29 31.22
N ARG A 892 -5.41 17.09 32.37
CA ARG A 892 -6.69 17.72 32.72
C ARG A 892 -6.58 19.22 32.96
N ASN A 893 -5.39 19.72 33.21
CA ASN A 893 -5.19 21.16 33.33
C ASN A 893 -5.36 21.84 31.96
N THR A 894 -6.40 22.67 31.83
CA THR A 894 -6.86 23.23 30.54
C THR A 894 -5.85 24.17 29.86
N GLY A 895 -4.76 24.55 30.56
CA GLY A 895 -3.71 25.42 30.01
C GLY A 895 -2.51 24.69 29.40
N MET A 896 -2.39 23.37 29.59
CA MET A 896 -1.24 22.59 29.11
C MET A 896 -1.54 21.83 27.82
N SER A 897 -0.56 21.78 26.91
CA SER A 897 -0.57 20.85 25.78
C SER A 897 -0.29 19.41 26.25
N ILE A 898 -0.58 18.42 25.41
CA ILE A 898 -0.27 17.00 25.70
C ILE A 898 1.24 16.82 25.90
N ALA A 899 2.04 17.45 25.05
CA ALA A 899 3.51 17.41 25.15
C ALA A 899 4.01 18.05 26.46
N GLU A 900 3.45 19.19 26.90
CA GLU A 900 3.81 19.83 28.16
C GLU A 900 3.37 19.02 29.38
N ALA A 901 2.22 18.35 29.32
CA ALA A 901 1.77 17.45 30.39
C ALA A 901 2.71 16.24 30.54
N LEU A 902 3.17 15.66 29.42
CA LEU A 902 4.15 14.58 29.43
C LEU A 902 5.52 15.08 29.92
N GLN A 903 5.98 16.24 29.44
CA GLN A 903 7.21 16.90 29.91
C GLN A 903 7.22 17.05 31.42
N THR A 904 6.12 17.56 32.02
CA THR A 904 5.98 17.76 33.46
C THR A 904 6.13 16.44 34.21
N ALA A 905 5.52 15.34 33.69
CA ALA A 905 5.64 14.01 34.28
C ALA A 905 7.07 13.48 34.20
N GLN A 906 7.74 13.65 33.06
CA GLN A 906 9.15 13.23 32.88
C GLN A 906 10.12 14.03 33.76
N ILE A 907 9.95 15.36 33.86
CA ILE A 907 10.79 16.22 34.71
C ILE A 907 10.64 15.81 36.21
N ARG A 908 9.43 15.50 36.65
CA ARG A 908 9.19 15.01 38.03
C ARG A 908 10.02 13.75 38.31
N MET A 909 10.06 12.82 37.36
CA MET A 909 10.88 11.62 37.52
C MET A 909 12.38 11.91 37.47
N ILE A 910 12.84 12.75 36.55
CA ILE A 910 14.27 13.19 36.47
C ILE A 910 14.73 13.78 37.81
N HIS A 911 13.85 14.47 38.50
CA HIS A 911 14.16 15.07 39.81
C HIS A 911 13.75 14.21 40.99
N ALA A 912 13.45 12.91 40.84
CA ALA A 912 12.98 12.02 41.90
C ALA A 912 13.88 12.03 43.15
N LYS A 913 15.20 12.06 42.95
CA LYS A 913 16.19 12.18 44.06
C LYS A 913 16.07 13.47 44.86
N LYS A 914 15.49 14.53 44.31
CA LYS A 914 15.33 15.85 44.95
C LYS A 914 13.97 16.03 45.61
N LEU A 915 13.04 15.12 45.35
CA LEU A 915 11.68 15.18 45.93
C LEU A 915 11.70 14.75 47.39
N PRO A 916 10.84 15.35 48.25
CA PRO A 916 10.70 14.91 49.64
C PRO A 916 10.23 13.44 49.72
N PRO A 917 10.72 12.64 50.67
CA PRO A 917 10.26 11.26 50.85
C PRO A 917 8.74 11.13 51.05
N SER A 918 8.09 12.21 51.56
CA SER A 918 6.64 12.29 51.74
C SER A 918 5.84 12.23 50.43
N GLU A 919 6.48 12.48 49.30
CA GLU A 919 5.84 12.35 47.99
C GLU A 919 5.83 10.92 47.45
N GLY A 920 6.56 9.99 48.07
CA GLY A 920 6.52 8.57 47.75
C GLY A 920 7.14 8.16 46.40
N VAL A 921 7.84 9.07 45.73
CA VAL A 921 8.50 8.79 44.44
C VAL A 921 9.83 8.08 44.67
N ASN A 922 10.05 6.94 44.00
CA ASN A 922 11.29 6.19 44.16
C ASN A 922 12.47 7.01 43.57
N PRO A 923 13.52 7.29 44.34
CA PRO A 923 14.70 8.04 43.88
C PRO A 923 15.39 7.45 42.64
N MET A 924 15.27 6.13 42.40
CA MET A 924 15.84 5.48 41.21
C MET A 924 15.18 5.87 39.89
N TYR A 925 14.01 6.49 39.94
CA TYR A 925 13.28 6.90 38.74
C TYR A 925 13.91 8.08 38.01
N ASP A 926 14.98 8.68 38.56
CA ASP A 926 15.79 9.68 37.85
C ASP A 926 16.57 9.07 36.65
N HIS A 927 16.78 7.74 36.65
CA HIS A 927 17.42 7.06 35.53
C HIS A 927 16.53 7.10 34.26
N PRO A 928 17.08 7.43 33.07
CA PRO A 928 16.28 7.57 31.84
C PRO A 928 15.49 6.32 31.44
N ALA A 929 15.90 5.14 31.84
CA ALA A 929 15.18 3.89 31.60
C ALA A 929 13.70 3.94 32.02
N TYR A 930 13.36 4.77 33.01
CA TYR A 930 12.01 4.82 33.62
C TYR A 930 11.09 5.88 33.02
N TRP A 931 11.61 6.97 32.45
CA TRP A 931 10.83 8.07 31.95
C TRP A 931 11.00 8.35 30.45
N ALA A 932 12.17 8.02 29.91
CA ALA A 932 12.47 8.32 28.51
C ALA A 932 11.67 7.50 27.48
N PRO A 933 11.26 6.24 27.74
CA PRO A 933 10.52 5.46 26.75
C PRO A 933 9.13 6.01 26.44
N MET A 934 8.51 6.77 27.34
CA MET A 934 7.17 7.33 27.11
C MET A 934 7.26 8.50 26.13
N VAL A 935 6.59 8.37 25.00
CA VAL A 935 6.60 9.35 23.91
C VAL A 935 5.17 9.74 23.51
N ALA A 936 4.98 11.02 23.20
CA ALA A 936 3.76 11.55 22.62
C ALA A 936 3.87 11.48 21.09
N ILE A 937 2.89 10.84 20.44
CA ILE A 937 2.88 10.58 18.99
C ILE A 937 1.60 11.14 18.38
N GLY A 938 1.73 12.00 17.37
CA GLY A 938 0.60 12.63 16.71
C GLY A 938 0.40 14.08 17.11
N ASN A 939 -0.84 14.48 17.48
CA ASN A 939 -1.11 15.84 17.92
C ASN A 939 -0.44 16.10 19.31
N TRP A 940 0.33 17.18 19.39
CA TRP A 940 1.10 17.54 20.60
C TRP A 940 0.38 18.56 21.51
N LEU A 941 -0.77 19.12 21.06
CA LEU A 941 -1.54 20.14 21.78
C LEU A 941 -2.53 19.58 22.81
#